data_4e9266c487b2ee65ed1b5734e2299ecf
#
_entry.id   4e9266c487b2ee65ed1b5734e2299ecf
#
_cell.length_a   1.000
_cell.length_b   1.000
_cell.length_c   1.000
_cell.angle_alpha   90.00
_cell.angle_beta   90.00
_cell.angle_gamma   90.00
#
_symmetry.space_group_name_H-M   'P 1'
#
loop_
_entity.id
_entity.type
_entity.pdbx_description
1 polymer ?
#
loop_
_entity_poly.entity_id
_entity_poly.type
_entity_poly.pdbx_seq_one_letter_code
_entity_poly.pdbx_strand_id
1 'polypeptide(L)'
;MRRPIRPPTYNDEIRRMTHYAQFLLVMAIVLQGTTSTCAAEQQATPPDSIRAKEGFHVELLRSSQQGEGSWISMTFDPAGRIIIGLDDRGLARLQLNEQNDAATFHPLENTDSLKHVRGVLFAHDSLYVSATNSQAIYRLQDFAGDGQFESQKVIQELPYSSRYGHGTNQMTLGPDDMVYVVVGNDVVFPPSLATNSPYRNHQNDWLLPSSHDAGHDDRVGYIAKIDPEGKSWTIVAGGFRNQVDVAFNQHGEMFTWDADMEWDIGLPWYRPTRLNHVVSGGEYGWRWGTGKWPNWYPDSLPATLDTGLGSPTGLVFGSRSNWPQEYRDALFMADWQLGRILQVKLTAQGATYDAESAIFLEGGPLNVCDMEFGPDGALYFITGGRGSQSGLYRVTWTGEPLASPIATTDDDSRRLRHQLETYHQRIAANEIEFIWQNLGNEDLWIRHAARIALENQPIESWRDRALSASDSIAKRTALLALARIGETADQAAIYDHMVGFQWSKLQSQDRLLPLRTLQVSIARHGLPSEAVQQRLLADLDPLIPDNDFSTNWLLQELLVKLQSSTVLAKSIDLLEQSTTQEEQFQYAKTLSHVSVGWDLDSAKRVVNWLEKSRRYTGGKLVETHWRNLKNDFQAILSSSLQDELAGDWERLSQPLPETMESTQPIRPVVKKWTLEDLVEDASKLLPNQRTKEQGERALAAANCLTCHRIGQRGSFIGPDLTHVGKRLDGRALLESIIDPSRQVDPKYLNTNYLMSDGRLVSGRTVGVSKNQLTIEVDSTTGNTVVIDRVEIEASVPGTRSPMPDGLVDTLTREEILDLIALLRG
;
A
#
# COMPACT_ATOMS: atom_id res chain seq x y z
N MET A 1 27.72 15.61 58.09
CA MET A 1 27.75 17.05 58.41
C MET A 1 27.77 17.84 57.10
N ARG A 2 26.65 18.33 56.69
CA ARG A 2 26.53 19.20 55.51
C ARG A 2 26.70 20.64 55.93
N ARG A 3 27.61 21.39 55.32
CA ARG A 3 27.77 22.85 55.55
C ARG A 3 26.64 23.61 54.85
N PRO A 4 26.08 24.68 55.46
CA PRO A 4 25.06 25.48 54.83
C PRO A 4 25.66 26.43 53.77
N ILE A 5 24.96 26.54 52.63
CA ILE A 5 25.30 27.48 51.57
C ILE A 5 24.79 28.87 52.01
N ARG A 6 25.70 29.86 52.01
CA ARG A 6 25.32 31.29 52.27
C ARG A 6 24.66 31.86 51.04
N PRO A 7 23.61 32.71 51.20
CA PRO A 7 23.03 33.45 50.08
C PRO A 7 23.99 34.53 49.57
N PRO A 8 23.94 34.89 48.28
CA PRO A 8 24.82 35.91 47.71
C PRO A 8 24.50 37.29 48.27
N THR A 9 25.53 38.12 48.44
CA THR A 9 25.40 39.49 48.97
C THR A 9 24.98 40.45 47.86
N TYR A 10 24.33 41.55 48.22
CA TYR A 10 23.80 42.60 47.34
C TYR A 10 24.85 43.15 46.32
N ASN A 11 26.12 43.11 46.65
CA ASN A 11 27.21 43.51 45.76
C ASN A 11 27.52 42.53 44.61
N ASP A 12 27.13 41.25 44.75
CA ASP A 12 27.28 40.25 43.69
C ASP A 12 26.20 40.36 42.65
N GLU A 13 25.01 40.84 43.00
CA GLU A 13 23.95 41.12 42.06
C GLU A 13 24.23 42.37 41.20
N ILE A 14 24.79 43.41 41.77
CA ILE A 14 25.17 44.63 41.03
C ILE A 14 26.29 44.33 40.04
N ARG A 15 27.26 43.48 40.38
CA ARG A 15 28.30 43.04 39.41
C ARG A 15 27.74 42.20 38.31
N ARG A 16 26.77 41.37 38.56
CA ARG A 16 26.10 40.56 37.48
C ARG A 16 25.24 41.45 36.60
N MET A 17 24.53 42.39 37.11
CA MET A 17 23.73 43.35 36.31
C MET A 17 24.63 44.26 35.42
N THR A 18 25.80 44.67 35.88
CA THR A 18 26.72 45.50 35.10
C THR A 18 27.37 44.68 33.93
N HIS A 19 27.65 43.42 34.14
CA HIS A 19 28.10 42.53 33.07
C HIS A 19 27.02 42.18 32.02
N TYR A 20 25.77 42.05 32.48
CA TYR A 20 24.64 41.85 31.59
C TYR A 20 24.32 43.07 30.74
N ALA A 21 24.42 44.28 31.36
CA ALA A 21 24.24 45.53 30.63
C ALA A 21 25.38 45.79 29.57
N GLN A 22 26.61 45.43 29.88
CA GLN A 22 27.71 45.48 28.93
C GLN A 22 27.56 44.41 27.81
N PHE A 23 27.08 43.22 28.11
CA PHE A 23 26.83 42.19 27.11
C PHE A 23 25.64 42.55 26.18
N LEU A 24 24.61 43.20 26.68
CA LEU A 24 23.48 43.67 25.90
C LEU A 24 23.86 44.88 25.04
N LEU A 25 24.80 45.73 25.48
CA LEU A 25 25.28 46.88 24.69
C LEU A 25 26.20 46.42 23.55
N VAL A 26 27.04 45.38 23.76
CA VAL A 26 27.88 44.78 22.72
C VAL A 26 27.01 44.00 21.71
N MET A 27 25.94 43.35 22.14
CA MET A 27 24.98 42.69 21.27
C MET A 27 24.17 43.71 20.44
N ALA A 28 23.80 44.85 20.99
CA ALA A 28 23.11 45.90 20.28
C ALA A 28 23.98 46.63 19.22
N ILE A 29 25.31 46.68 19.41
CA ILE A 29 26.24 47.27 18.44
C ILE A 29 26.59 46.24 17.32
N VAL A 30 26.58 44.93 17.62
CA VAL A 30 26.76 43.87 16.61
C VAL A 30 25.49 43.69 15.76
N LEU A 31 24.31 44.07 16.29
CA LEU A 31 23.04 43.99 15.55
C LEU A 31 22.77 45.20 14.62
N GLN A 32 23.57 46.23 14.65
CA GLN A 32 23.46 47.36 13.68
C GLN A 32 24.41 47.27 12.49
N GLY A 33 25.23 46.22 12.43
CA GLY A 33 26.22 45.99 11.34
C GLY A 33 25.91 44.74 10.48
N THR A 34 24.83 44.03 10.70
CA THR A 34 24.43 42.94 9.80
C THR A 34 23.60 43.54 8.67
N THR A 35 24.23 43.74 7.53
CA THR A 35 23.55 43.73 6.22
C THR A 35 22.45 42.66 6.27
N SER A 36 21.23 43.03 5.91
CA SER A 36 20.18 42.09 5.57
C SER A 36 20.79 41.04 4.62
N THR A 37 21.17 39.90 5.18
CA THR A 37 21.20 38.70 4.39
C THR A 37 19.74 38.45 4.08
N CYS A 38 19.32 38.78 2.86
CA CYS A 38 18.10 38.23 2.30
C CYS A 38 18.14 36.73 2.62
N ALA A 39 17.27 36.24 3.50
CA ALA A 39 17.04 34.83 3.60
C ALA A 39 16.73 34.41 2.17
N ALA A 40 17.54 33.55 1.59
CA ALA A 40 17.28 33.04 0.26
C ALA A 40 15.84 32.51 0.28
N GLU A 41 15.01 33.06 -0.60
CA GLU A 41 13.62 32.56 -0.72
C GLU A 41 13.71 31.07 -0.96
N GLN A 42 13.03 30.31 -0.14
CA GLN A 42 13.01 28.86 -0.24
C GLN A 42 12.41 28.51 -1.60
N GLN A 43 13.19 27.92 -2.50
CA GLN A 43 12.73 27.58 -3.83
C GLN A 43 12.32 26.11 -3.91
N ALA A 44 11.38 25.80 -4.80
CA ALA A 44 11.06 24.42 -5.18
C ALA A 44 12.27 23.76 -5.86
N THR A 45 12.30 22.46 -5.94
CA THR A 45 13.42 21.68 -6.49
C THR A 45 13.80 22.16 -7.89
N PRO A 46 15.06 22.57 -8.11
CA PRO A 46 15.50 23.03 -9.43
C PRO A 46 15.37 21.91 -10.49
N PRO A 47 15.00 22.22 -11.74
CA PRO A 47 14.88 21.24 -12.82
C PRO A 47 16.15 20.40 -13.03
N ASP A 48 17.33 20.97 -12.88
CA ASP A 48 18.62 20.27 -13.00
C ASP A 48 18.84 19.18 -11.94
N SER A 49 18.07 19.21 -10.85
CA SER A 49 18.05 18.17 -9.81
C SER A 49 16.99 17.09 -10.06
N ILE A 50 16.26 17.18 -11.17
CA ILE A 50 15.23 16.22 -11.56
C ILE A 50 15.75 15.42 -12.76
N ARG A 51 15.82 14.11 -12.59
CA ARG A 51 16.16 13.19 -13.69
C ARG A 51 14.88 12.72 -14.36
N ALA A 52 14.71 13.00 -15.63
CA ALA A 52 13.62 12.46 -16.45
C ALA A 52 14.15 11.42 -17.44
N LYS A 53 13.26 10.60 -18.00
CA LYS A 53 13.60 9.73 -19.12
C LYS A 53 14.14 10.54 -20.29
N GLU A 54 15.02 9.90 -21.08
CA GLU A 54 15.59 10.50 -22.29
C GLU A 54 14.49 10.98 -23.25
N GLY A 55 14.67 12.15 -23.82
CA GLY A 55 13.69 12.79 -24.70
C GLY A 55 12.65 13.66 -24.00
N PHE A 56 12.73 13.81 -22.67
CA PHE A 56 11.86 14.71 -21.91
C PHE A 56 12.63 15.87 -21.31
N HIS A 57 11.99 17.03 -21.31
CA HIS A 57 12.49 18.24 -20.68
C HIS A 57 11.57 18.67 -19.54
N VAL A 58 12.14 19.02 -18.39
CA VAL A 58 11.42 19.45 -17.19
C VAL A 58 11.71 20.93 -16.95
N GLU A 59 10.67 21.72 -16.71
CA GLU A 59 10.75 23.13 -16.40
C GLU A 59 10.07 23.45 -15.08
N LEU A 60 10.64 24.31 -14.26
CA LEU A 60 10.00 24.90 -13.10
C LEU A 60 9.38 26.24 -13.49
N LEU A 61 8.05 26.29 -13.60
CA LEU A 61 7.30 27.47 -14.01
C LEU A 61 7.05 28.44 -12.85
N ARG A 62 7.01 27.93 -11.61
CA ARG A 62 6.83 28.75 -10.41
C ARG A 62 7.21 27.98 -9.15
N SER A 63 7.90 28.64 -8.23
CA SER A 63 7.97 28.29 -6.81
C SER A 63 6.92 29.09 -6.04
N SER A 64 6.26 28.47 -5.05
CA SER A 64 5.35 29.19 -4.16
C SER A 64 6.12 30.20 -3.31
N GLN A 65 5.53 31.37 -3.09
CA GLN A 65 6.09 32.44 -2.27
C GLN A 65 5.51 32.41 -0.86
N GLN A 66 6.10 33.18 0.04
CA GLN A 66 5.62 33.31 1.40
C GLN A 66 4.16 33.78 1.42
N GLY A 67 3.29 33.04 2.09
CA GLY A 67 1.86 33.34 2.19
C GLY A 67 0.97 32.65 1.15
N GLU A 68 1.55 31.99 0.12
CA GLU A 68 0.77 31.26 -0.89
C GLU A 68 0.37 29.85 -0.43
N GLY A 69 0.88 29.37 0.70
CA GLY A 69 0.56 28.08 1.25
C GLY A 69 1.24 26.93 0.50
N SER A 70 0.82 25.70 0.80
CA SER A 70 1.27 24.47 0.14
C SER A 70 0.16 23.95 -0.77
N TRP A 71 0.51 23.49 -1.97
CA TRP A 71 -0.43 23.10 -3.04
C TRP A 71 -0.60 21.58 -3.04
N ILE A 72 -1.83 21.08 -3.13
CA ILE A 72 -2.10 19.64 -2.98
C ILE A 72 -3.00 19.01 -4.04
N SER A 73 -3.71 19.81 -4.84
CA SER A 73 -4.52 19.32 -5.97
C SER A 73 -4.52 20.34 -7.10
N MET A 74 -4.72 19.90 -8.34
CA MET A 74 -4.75 20.78 -9.50
C MET A 74 -5.75 20.29 -10.56
N THR A 75 -6.25 21.23 -11.37
CA THR A 75 -6.97 20.96 -12.61
C THR A 75 -6.87 22.15 -13.56
N PHE A 76 -7.18 21.93 -14.85
CA PHE A 76 -7.31 23.00 -15.82
C PHE A 76 -8.75 23.46 -15.96
N ASP A 77 -8.96 24.78 -16.02
CA ASP A 77 -10.24 25.34 -16.44
C ASP A 77 -10.34 25.39 -17.99
N PRO A 78 -11.54 25.66 -18.57
CA PRO A 78 -11.71 25.72 -20.03
C PRO A 78 -10.87 26.77 -20.75
N ALA A 79 -10.37 27.78 -20.03
CA ALA A 79 -9.49 28.79 -20.57
C ALA A 79 -7.99 28.38 -20.51
N GLY A 80 -7.68 27.18 -20.04
CA GLY A 80 -6.33 26.65 -19.89
C GLY A 80 -5.59 27.20 -18.68
N ARG A 81 -6.29 27.83 -17.73
CA ARG A 81 -5.71 28.32 -16.47
C ARG A 81 -5.70 27.17 -15.45
N ILE A 82 -4.66 27.10 -14.63
CA ILE A 82 -4.52 26.04 -13.64
C ILE A 82 -5.20 26.48 -12.32
N ILE A 83 -6.16 25.72 -11.84
CA ILE A 83 -6.74 25.89 -10.51
C ILE A 83 -6.06 24.92 -9.57
N ILE A 84 -5.64 25.42 -8.39
CA ILE A 84 -4.99 24.62 -7.37
C ILE A 84 -5.77 24.67 -6.05
N GLY A 85 -5.81 23.54 -5.37
CA GLY A 85 -6.29 23.42 -4.01
C GLY A 85 -5.16 23.58 -3.00
N LEU A 86 -5.44 24.29 -1.91
CA LEU A 86 -4.47 24.60 -0.86
C LEU A 86 -4.58 23.65 0.33
N ASP A 87 -3.42 23.29 0.89
CA ASP A 87 -3.30 22.36 2.03
C ASP A 87 -3.98 22.90 3.31
N ASP A 88 -3.93 24.19 3.57
CA ASP A 88 -4.66 24.79 4.69
C ASP A 88 -6.11 25.05 4.29
N ARG A 89 -6.33 26.01 3.40
CA ARG A 89 -7.67 26.42 2.94
C ARG A 89 -7.62 27.19 1.64
N GLY A 90 -8.75 27.17 0.93
CA GLY A 90 -9.00 27.98 -0.24
C GLY A 90 -8.48 27.39 -1.53
N LEU A 91 -8.71 28.13 -2.57
CA LEU A 91 -8.29 27.85 -3.93
C LEU A 91 -7.46 29.01 -4.46
N ALA A 92 -6.58 28.72 -5.40
CA ALA A 92 -5.89 29.74 -6.17
C ALA A 92 -5.83 29.37 -7.64
N ARG A 93 -5.52 30.35 -8.47
CA ARG A 93 -5.29 30.18 -9.90
C ARG A 93 -3.84 30.48 -10.21
N LEU A 94 -3.22 29.60 -10.98
CA LEU A 94 -1.94 29.83 -11.62
C LEU A 94 -2.18 30.18 -13.08
N GLN A 95 -1.80 31.39 -13.45
CA GLN A 95 -1.93 31.94 -14.81
C GLN A 95 -0.57 31.95 -15.49
N LEU A 96 -0.43 31.15 -16.55
CA LEU A 96 0.78 31.17 -17.38
C LEU A 96 0.90 32.54 -18.13
N ASN A 97 2.12 33.03 -18.30
CA ASN A 97 2.38 34.15 -19.13
C ASN A 97 2.24 33.80 -20.64
N GLU A 98 2.34 34.80 -21.52
CA GLU A 98 2.19 34.59 -22.98
C GLU A 98 3.25 33.64 -23.59
N GLN A 99 4.41 33.53 -22.97
CA GLN A 99 5.50 32.63 -23.37
C GLN A 99 5.36 31.22 -22.78
N ASN A 100 4.43 30.99 -21.83
CA ASN A 100 4.24 29.78 -21.08
C ASN A 100 5.49 29.30 -20.31
N ASP A 101 6.39 30.18 -19.91
CA ASP A 101 7.63 29.88 -19.20
C ASP A 101 7.61 30.32 -17.73
N ALA A 102 6.57 31.03 -17.31
CA ALA A 102 6.35 31.43 -15.92
C ALA A 102 4.87 31.54 -15.60
N ALA A 103 4.54 31.40 -14.31
CA ALA A 103 3.15 31.49 -13.81
C ALA A 103 3.02 32.56 -12.72
N THR A 104 1.87 33.24 -12.66
CA THR A 104 1.46 34.12 -11.57
C THR A 104 0.40 33.47 -10.70
N PHE A 105 0.41 33.77 -9.40
CA PHE A 105 -0.52 33.22 -8.43
C PHE A 105 -1.61 34.24 -8.09
N HIS A 106 -2.87 33.82 -8.19
CA HIS A 106 -4.05 34.61 -7.91
C HIS A 106 -4.98 33.84 -6.96
N PRO A 107 -5.13 34.26 -5.69
CA PRO A 107 -6.13 33.69 -4.79
C PRO A 107 -7.54 33.82 -5.39
N LEU A 108 -8.38 32.80 -5.23
CA LEU A 108 -9.78 32.86 -5.61
C LEU A 108 -10.60 33.34 -4.41
N GLU A 109 -11.41 34.38 -4.65
CA GLU A 109 -12.21 35.00 -3.60
C GLU A 109 -13.28 34.05 -3.05
N ASN A 110 -13.68 34.26 -1.79
CA ASN A 110 -14.75 33.52 -1.10
C ASN A 110 -14.51 32.02 -0.97
N THR A 111 -13.28 31.51 -1.08
CA THR A 111 -12.96 30.09 -0.99
C THR A 111 -12.35 29.66 0.35
N ASP A 112 -12.14 30.57 1.30
CA ASP A 112 -11.50 30.29 2.62
C ASP A 112 -12.27 29.27 3.49
N SER A 113 -13.54 29.04 3.19
CA SER A 113 -14.36 28.02 3.85
C SER A 113 -14.00 26.60 3.44
N LEU A 114 -13.32 26.42 2.30
CA LEU A 114 -12.88 25.15 1.77
C LEU A 114 -11.54 24.77 2.42
N LYS A 115 -11.55 23.83 3.33
CA LYS A 115 -10.37 23.45 4.13
C LYS A 115 -9.77 22.16 3.63
N HIS A 116 -8.44 22.18 3.41
CA HIS A 116 -7.67 21.03 2.96
C HIS A 116 -8.25 20.46 1.67
N VAL A 117 -8.05 21.20 0.59
CA VAL A 117 -8.65 20.92 -0.72
C VAL A 117 -7.84 19.86 -1.46
N ARG A 118 -8.22 18.61 -1.28
CA ARG A 118 -7.52 17.44 -1.83
C ARG A 118 -7.94 17.04 -3.22
N GLY A 119 -9.02 17.59 -3.72
CA GLY A 119 -9.48 17.28 -5.07
C GLY A 119 -10.15 18.49 -5.71
N VAL A 120 -9.81 18.72 -6.97
CA VAL A 120 -10.44 19.73 -7.82
C VAL A 120 -10.65 19.12 -9.20
N LEU A 121 -11.86 19.34 -9.77
CA LEU A 121 -12.21 18.86 -11.10
C LEU A 121 -13.08 19.92 -11.80
N PHE A 122 -12.68 20.35 -12.98
CA PHE A 122 -13.53 21.17 -13.83
C PHE A 122 -14.33 20.28 -14.79
N ALA A 123 -15.65 20.26 -14.62
CA ALA A 123 -16.60 19.52 -15.46
C ALA A 123 -17.97 20.18 -15.41
N HIS A 124 -18.82 19.96 -16.42
CA HIS A 124 -20.21 20.45 -16.47
C HIS A 124 -20.32 21.95 -16.17
N ASP A 125 -19.44 22.75 -16.78
CA ASP A 125 -19.35 24.21 -16.55
C ASP A 125 -19.29 24.61 -15.07
N SER A 126 -18.64 23.79 -14.26
CA SER A 126 -18.53 23.95 -12.81
C SER A 126 -17.20 23.42 -12.30
N LEU A 127 -16.72 23.97 -11.21
CA LEU A 127 -15.61 23.42 -10.46
C LEU A 127 -16.14 22.58 -9.30
N TYR A 128 -15.84 21.28 -9.31
CA TYR A 128 -16.07 20.39 -8.18
C TYR A 128 -14.87 20.43 -7.26
N VAL A 129 -15.13 20.51 -5.94
CA VAL A 129 -14.08 20.66 -4.92
C VAL A 129 -14.30 19.66 -3.80
N SER A 130 -13.32 18.80 -3.56
CA SER A 130 -13.25 17.94 -2.40
C SER A 130 -12.46 18.63 -1.28
N ALA A 131 -13.15 19.11 -0.27
CA ALA A 131 -12.56 19.81 0.88
C ALA A 131 -12.65 18.92 2.12
N THR A 132 -11.61 18.11 2.35
CA THR A 132 -11.59 17.05 3.38
C THR A 132 -11.92 17.56 4.77
N ASN A 133 -11.28 18.63 5.23
CA ASN A 133 -11.52 19.19 6.56
C ASN A 133 -12.81 20.01 6.66
N SER A 134 -13.44 20.33 5.54
CA SER A 134 -14.82 20.85 5.48
C SER A 134 -15.86 19.72 5.40
N GLN A 135 -15.43 18.46 5.31
CA GLN A 135 -16.26 17.25 5.33
C GLN A 135 -17.32 17.19 4.23
N ALA A 136 -17.01 17.74 3.04
CA ALA A 136 -17.98 17.80 1.95
C ALA A 136 -17.31 17.93 0.58
N ILE A 137 -18.10 17.58 -0.44
CA ILE A 137 -17.85 17.93 -1.81
C ILE A 137 -18.72 19.12 -2.17
N TYR A 138 -18.13 20.09 -2.84
CA TYR A 138 -18.75 21.32 -3.28
C TYR A 138 -18.79 21.39 -4.80
N ARG A 139 -19.81 22.06 -5.32
CA ARG A 139 -19.89 22.51 -6.70
C ARG A 139 -19.89 24.04 -6.71
N LEU A 140 -18.91 24.60 -7.40
CA LEU A 140 -18.73 26.05 -7.57
C LEU A 140 -19.07 26.44 -9.02
N GLN A 141 -19.75 27.56 -9.20
CA GLN A 141 -20.14 28.07 -10.52
C GLN A 141 -19.75 29.54 -10.69
N ASP A 142 -19.18 29.83 -11.83
CA ASP A 142 -18.84 31.16 -12.32
C ASP A 142 -19.93 31.59 -13.33
N PHE A 143 -20.88 32.38 -12.87
CA PHE A 143 -21.98 32.85 -13.73
C PHE A 143 -21.61 34.10 -14.54
N ALA A 144 -20.62 34.87 -14.08
CA ALA A 144 -20.15 36.08 -14.75
C ALA A 144 -19.14 35.75 -15.87
N GLY A 145 -18.51 34.61 -15.83
CA GLY A 145 -17.44 34.22 -16.76
C GLY A 145 -16.14 34.97 -16.56
N ASP A 146 -15.95 35.58 -15.40
CA ASP A 146 -14.75 36.35 -15.04
C ASP A 146 -13.68 35.49 -14.34
N GLY A 147 -14.08 34.25 -14.01
CA GLY A 147 -13.22 33.27 -13.36
C GLY A 147 -13.27 33.33 -11.85
N GLN A 148 -14.16 34.11 -11.25
CA GLN A 148 -14.52 34.01 -9.84
C GLN A 148 -15.79 33.15 -9.70
N PHE A 149 -16.00 32.57 -8.52
CA PHE A 149 -17.14 31.67 -8.30
C PHE A 149 -18.15 32.37 -7.40
N GLU A 150 -19.31 32.76 -7.95
CA GLU A 150 -20.39 33.41 -7.20
C GLU A 150 -21.26 32.40 -6.45
N SER A 151 -21.25 31.14 -6.85
CA SER A 151 -22.02 30.07 -6.22
C SER A 151 -21.10 28.99 -5.65
N GLN A 152 -21.35 28.63 -4.39
CA GLN A 152 -20.72 27.51 -3.73
C GLN A 152 -21.79 26.65 -3.06
N LYS A 153 -22.06 25.47 -3.60
CA LYS A 153 -23.10 24.56 -3.11
C LYS A 153 -22.47 23.25 -2.63
N VAL A 154 -22.82 22.80 -1.41
CA VAL A 154 -22.55 21.43 -0.96
C VAL A 154 -23.42 20.47 -1.77
N ILE A 155 -22.78 19.47 -2.41
CA ILE A 155 -23.49 18.44 -3.17
C ILE A 155 -23.44 17.08 -2.47
N GLN A 156 -22.45 16.85 -1.59
CA GLN A 156 -22.35 15.65 -0.76
C GLN A 156 -21.64 15.97 0.55
N GLU A 157 -22.25 15.62 1.66
CA GLU A 157 -21.61 15.63 2.98
C GLU A 157 -20.92 14.29 3.23
N LEU A 158 -19.66 14.33 3.73
CA LEU A 158 -18.82 13.17 4.00
C LEU A 158 -18.17 13.32 5.38
N PRO A 159 -18.84 12.88 6.44
CA PRO A 159 -18.33 12.94 7.80
C PRO A 159 -16.96 12.26 7.90
N TYR A 160 -16.01 12.94 8.53
CA TYR A 160 -14.61 12.57 8.53
C TYR A 160 -14.02 12.60 9.95
N SER A 161 -13.35 11.54 10.37
CA SER A 161 -12.81 11.42 11.71
C SER A 161 -11.47 12.11 11.94
N SER A 162 -10.77 12.49 10.89
CA SER A 162 -9.40 13.06 10.89
C SER A 162 -8.33 12.23 11.63
N ARG A 163 -8.59 10.95 11.86
CA ARG A 163 -7.74 10.10 12.70
C ARG A 163 -6.35 9.87 12.10
N TYR A 164 -6.30 9.59 10.79
CA TYR A 164 -5.07 9.30 10.05
C TYR A 164 -4.85 10.21 8.85
N GLY A 165 -5.77 11.11 8.56
CA GLY A 165 -5.71 11.99 7.40
C GLY A 165 -6.21 11.35 6.10
N HIS A 166 -6.93 10.23 6.16
CA HIS A 166 -7.46 9.50 5.00
C HIS A 166 -8.89 9.95 4.69
N GLY A 167 -9.03 11.15 4.20
CA GLY A 167 -10.32 11.79 3.91
C GLY A 167 -10.81 11.55 2.49
N THR A 168 -11.62 12.49 2.02
CA THR A 168 -12.03 12.57 0.62
C THR A 168 -10.89 13.16 -0.21
N ASN A 169 -10.57 12.57 -1.33
CA ASN A 169 -9.42 12.92 -2.14
C ASN A 169 -9.85 13.40 -3.55
N GLN A 170 -9.09 13.11 -4.61
CA GLN A 170 -9.30 13.62 -5.96
C GLN A 170 -10.59 13.07 -6.60
N MET A 171 -11.01 13.74 -7.64
CA MET A 171 -12.18 13.42 -8.45
C MET A 171 -11.82 13.39 -9.93
N THR A 172 -12.51 12.58 -10.71
CA THR A 172 -12.36 12.53 -12.16
C THR A 172 -13.71 12.36 -12.85
N LEU A 173 -13.82 12.82 -14.08
CA LEU A 173 -15.00 12.60 -14.91
C LEU A 173 -14.93 11.19 -15.54
N GLY A 174 -15.98 10.40 -15.31
CA GLY A 174 -16.08 9.06 -15.89
C GLY A 174 -16.62 9.07 -17.33
N PRO A 175 -16.48 7.95 -18.05
CA PRO A 175 -16.98 7.80 -19.40
C PRO A 175 -18.52 7.83 -19.48
N ASP A 176 -19.21 7.70 -18.36
CA ASP A 176 -20.66 7.79 -18.20
C ASP A 176 -21.15 9.21 -17.80
N ASP A 177 -20.28 10.20 -17.92
CA ASP A 177 -20.54 11.60 -17.60
C ASP A 177 -20.85 11.87 -16.11
N MET A 178 -20.53 10.91 -15.23
CA MET A 178 -20.62 11.04 -13.78
C MET A 178 -19.27 11.45 -13.17
N VAL A 179 -19.31 12.14 -12.04
CA VAL A 179 -18.10 12.48 -11.27
C VAL A 179 -17.75 11.31 -10.34
N TYR A 180 -16.55 10.74 -10.52
CA TYR A 180 -16.01 9.69 -9.65
C TYR A 180 -15.14 10.31 -8.57
N VAL A 181 -15.29 9.83 -7.34
CA VAL A 181 -14.67 10.37 -6.15
C VAL A 181 -13.96 9.27 -5.38
N VAL A 182 -12.71 9.45 -5.03
CA VAL A 182 -11.99 8.54 -4.15
C VAL A 182 -12.11 8.97 -2.70
N VAL A 183 -12.39 8.02 -1.82
CA VAL A 183 -12.71 8.25 -0.42
C VAL A 183 -11.86 7.31 0.46
N GLY A 184 -11.05 7.88 1.34
CA GLY A 184 -10.20 7.13 2.25
C GLY A 184 -10.96 6.56 3.46
N ASN A 185 -10.34 5.63 4.16
CA ASN A 185 -10.97 4.86 5.24
C ASN A 185 -11.26 5.64 6.55
N ASP A 186 -10.86 6.91 6.66
CA ASP A 186 -11.25 7.75 7.81
C ASP A 186 -12.62 8.43 7.62
N VAL A 187 -13.16 8.42 6.41
CA VAL A 187 -14.53 8.90 6.13
C VAL A 187 -15.50 7.85 6.62
N VAL A 188 -16.56 8.31 7.30
CA VAL A 188 -17.59 7.41 7.82
C VAL A 188 -18.26 6.66 6.67
N PHE A 189 -18.20 5.32 6.72
CA PHE A 189 -18.85 4.48 5.71
C PHE A 189 -20.38 4.64 5.83
N PRO A 190 -21.11 4.85 4.72
CA PRO A 190 -22.54 5.06 4.77
C PRO A 190 -23.27 3.89 5.45
N PRO A 191 -24.22 4.18 6.37
CA PRO A 191 -24.96 3.13 7.08
C PRO A 191 -25.90 2.32 6.17
N SER A 192 -26.24 2.87 5.01
CA SER A 192 -27.01 2.20 3.97
C SER A 192 -26.51 2.64 2.59
N LEU A 193 -26.45 1.69 1.67
CA LEU A 193 -26.03 1.95 0.29
C LEU A 193 -27.25 2.10 -0.62
N ALA A 194 -27.07 2.83 -1.71
CA ALA A 194 -28.09 2.96 -2.76
C ALA A 194 -28.49 1.57 -3.30
N THR A 195 -29.76 1.37 -3.55
CA THR A 195 -30.31 0.08 -4.04
C THR A 195 -29.72 -0.34 -5.39
N ASN A 196 -29.22 0.61 -6.16
CA ASN A 196 -28.53 0.38 -7.43
C ASN A 196 -26.99 0.34 -7.27
N SER A 197 -26.46 0.43 -6.05
CA SER A 197 -25.01 0.30 -5.84
C SER A 197 -24.56 -1.13 -6.15
N PRO A 198 -23.56 -1.33 -7.02
CA PRO A 198 -22.99 -2.65 -7.26
C PRO A 198 -22.26 -3.20 -6.03
N TYR A 199 -21.91 -2.34 -5.08
CA TYR A 199 -21.20 -2.69 -3.85
C TYR A 199 -22.14 -2.96 -2.66
N ARG A 200 -23.48 -2.83 -2.83
CA ARG A 200 -24.46 -2.86 -1.72
C ARG A 200 -24.40 -4.15 -0.86
N ASN A 201 -24.02 -5.28 -1.45
CA ASN A 201 -23.97 -6.55 -0.75
C ASN A 201 -22.70 -6.72 0.10
N HIS A 202 -21.75 -5.78 0.02
CA HIS A 202 -20.56 -5.71 0.85
C HIS A 202 -20.78 -4.92 2.17
N GLN A 203 -21.93 -4.30 2.35
CA GLN A 203 -22.24 -3.49 3.53
C GLN A 203 -22.02 -4.23 4.86
N ASN A 204 -22.20 -5.55 4.91
CA ASN A 204 -22.04 -6.37 6.10
C ASN A 204 -20.75 -7.19 6.11
N ASP A 205 -19.79 -6.91 5.26
CA ASP A 205 -18.53 -7.67 5.19
C ASP A 205 -17.65 -7.51 6.43
N TRP A 206 -17.92 -6.50 7.24
CA TRP A 206 -17.34 -6.36 8.57
C TRP A 206 -17.65 -7.51 9.54
N LEU A 207 -18.72 -8.28 9.29
CA LEU A 207 -19.03 -9.50 10.04
C LEU A 207 -18.09 -10.66 9.73
N LEU A 208 -17.36 -10.60 8.61
CA LEU A 208 -16.37 -11.60 8.24
C LEU A 208 -15.20 -11.56 9.22
N PRO A 209 -14.38 -12.64 9.31
CA PRO A 209 -13.27 -12.68 10.24
C PRO A 209 -12.42 -11.41 10.19
N SER A 210 -12.36 -10.72 11.30
CA SER A 210 -11.73 -9.42 11.45
C SER A 210 -10.46 -9.52 12.30
N SER A 211 -9.77 -8.40 12.41
CA SER A 211 -8.62 -8.24 13.28
C SER A 211 -8.93 -8.63 14.73
N HIS A 212 -8.05 -9.42 15.35
CA HIS A 212 -8.12 -9.73 16.78
C HIS A 212 -7.41 -8.70 17.66
N ASP A 213 -6.55 -7.87 17.07
CA ASP A 213 -5.64 -6.95 17.75
C ASP A 213 -6.08 -5.47 17.68
N ALA A 214 -6.88 -5.10 16.71
CA ALA A 214 -7.30 -3.73 16.48
C ALA A 214 -8.74 -3.44 16.91
N GLY A 215 -9.42 -4.41 17.50
CA GLY A 215 -10.85 -4.32 17.71
C GLY A 215 -11.61 -4.30 16.39
N HIS A 216 -12.87 -3.97 16.45
CA HIS A 216 -13.72 -3.96 15.28
C HIS A 216 -13.68 -2.58 14.62
N ASP A 217 -13.25 -2.53 13.36
CA ASP A 217 -13.28 -1.33 12.54
C ASP A 217 -13.72 -1.70 11.12
N ASP A 218 -14.94 -1.32 10.78
CA ASP A 218 -15.61 -1.58 9.50
C ASP A 218 -15.28 -0.56 8.41
N ARG A 219 -14.52 0.49 8.75
CA ARG A 219 -14.19 1.53 7.81
C ARG A 219 -13.22 1.05 6.76
N VAL A 220 -13.63 1.18 5.52
CA VAL A 220 -12.83 0.92 4.32
C VAL A 220 -12.88 2.13 3.42
N GLY A 221 -11.80 2.36 2.67
CA GLY A 221 -11.80 3.30 1.56
C GLY A 221 -12.66 2.74 0.41
N TYR A 222 -13.28 3.63 -0.35
CA TYR A 222 -14.14 3.26 -1.46
C TYR A 222 -14.07 4.28 -2.59
N ILE A 223 -14.59 3.90 -3.76
CA ILE A 223 -14.82 4.81 -4.88
C ILE A 223 -16.33 4.91 -5.08
N ALA A 224 -16.81 6.15 -5.13
CA ALA A 224 -18.20 6.45 -5.39
C ALA A 224 -18.33 7.29 -6.66
N LYS A 225 -19.51 7.27 -7.27
CA LYS A 225 -19.89 8.20 -8.32
C LYS A 225 -21.10 9.03 -7.91
N ILE A 226 -21.09 10.29 -8.34
CA ILE A 226 -22.11 11.29 -8.06
C ILE A 226 -22.55 11.90 -9.39
N ASP A 227 -23.86 12.14 -9.54
CA ASP A 227 -24.35 12.91 -10.70
C ASP A 227 -23.96 14.40 -10.57
N PRO A 228 -23.93 15.15 -11.68
CA PRO A 228 -23.44 16.53 -11.69
C PRO A 228 -24.15 17.47 -10.71
N GLU A 229 -25.39 17.17 -10.32
CA GLU A 229 -26.20 17.97 -9.42
C GLU A 229 -26.17 17.53 -7.95
N GLY A 230 -25.48 16.39 -7.66
CA GLY A 230 -25.42 15.81 -6.32
C GLY A 230 -26.68 15.08 -5.87
N LYS A 231 -27.54 14.63 -6.82
CA LYS A 231 -28.82 13.96 -6.51
C LYS A 231 -28.65 12.47 -6.24
N SER A 232 -27.56 11.87 -6.69
CA SER A 232 -27.25 10.46 -6.50
C SER A 232 -25.85 10.29 -5.94
N TRP A 233 -25.68 9.33 -5.04
CA TRP A 233 -24.40 8.89 -4.51
C TRP A 233 -24.35 7.37 -4.56
N THR A 234 -23.46 6.82 -5.37
CA THR A 234 -23.40 5.37 -5.61
C THR A 234 -21.99 4.85 -5.39
N ILE A 235 -21.77 4.00 -4.39
CA ILE A 235 -20.50 3.33 -4.21
C ILE A 235 -20.33 2.29 -5.30
N VAL A 236 -19.20 2.33 -6.01
CA VAL A 236 -18.88 1.49 -7.15
C VAL A 236 -18.01 0.30 -6.72
N ALA A 237 -17.00 0.54 -5.88
CA ALA A 237 -16.04 -0.43 -5.41
C ALA A 237 -15.49 -0.01 -4.04
N GLY A 238 -14.94 -0.96 -3.28
CA GLY A 238 -14.39 -0.69 -1.96
C GLY A 238 -13.31 -1.69 -1.54
N GLY A 239 -12.98 -1.67 -0.25
CA GLY A 239 -11.88 -2.48 0.26
C GLY A 239 -10.52 -1.84 0.04
N PHE A 240 -10.45 -0.51 0.03
CA PHE A 240 -9.23 0.30 -0.05
C PHE A 240 -8.87 0.92 1.30
N ARG A 241 -7.64 1.46 1.40
CA ARG A 241 -7.20 2.23 2.57
C ARG A 241 -7.25 3.73 2.32
N ASN A 242 -6.37 4.24 1.47
CA ASN A 242 -6.24 5.66 1.19
C ASN A 242 -5.69 5.87 -0.22
N GLN A 243 -6.51 5.55 -1.18
CA GLN A 243 -6.28 5.95 -2.56
C GLN A 243 -6.46 7.48 -2.66
N VAL A 244 -5.60 8.16 -3.40
CA VAL A 244 -5.65 9.62 -3.53
C VAL A 244 -6.29 10.04 -4.83
N ASP A 245 -6.12 9.25 -5.88
CA ASP A 245 -6.62 9.60 -7.20
C ASP A 245 -7.17 8.39 -7.95
N VAL A 246 -7.91 8.66 -9.03
CA VAL A 246 -8.53 7.69 -9.91
C VAL A 246 -8.49 8.19 -11.36
N ALA A 247 -8.11 7.30 -12.28
CA ALA A 247 -8.02 7.64 -13.69
C ALA A 247 -8.69 6.58 -14.58
N PHE A 248 -9.23 7.02 -15.71
CA PHE A 248 -9.78 6.14 -16.74
C PHE A 248 -8.85 6.05 -17.93
N ASN A 249 -8.64 4.84 -18.45
CA ASN A 249 -7.95 4.67 -19.70
C ASN A 249 -8.90 4.94 -20.89
N GLN A 250 -8.37 4.88 -22.11
CA GLN A 250 -9.12 5.10 -23.35
C GLN A 250 -10.25 4.08 -23.62
N HIS A 251 -10.26 2.97 -22.89
CA HIS A 251 -11.31 1.94 -22.98
C HIS A 251 -12.39 2.12 -21.90
N GLY A 252 -12.32 3.18 -21.11
CA GLY A 252 -13.22 3.42 -19.99
C GLY A 252 -12.96 2.57 -18.76
N GLU A 253 -11.80 1.91 -18.67
CA GLU A 253 -11.39 1.11 -17.52
C GLU A 253 -10.76 1.99 -16.45
N MET A 254 -11.18 1.79 -15.20
CA MET A 254 -10.82 2.62 -14.07
C MET A 254 -9.63 2.04 -13.30
N PHE A 255 -8.70 2.90 -12.88
CA PHE A 255 -7.54 2.51 -12.08
C PHE A 255 -7.37 3.45 -10.90
N THR A 256 -6.89 2.91 -9.80
CA THR A 256 -6.48 3.68 -8.62
C THR A 256 -5.24 3.06 -7.98
N TRP A 257 -4.39 3.90 -7.38
CA TRP A 257 -3.22 3.46 -6.65
C TRP A 257 -3.44 3.65 -5.15
N ASP A 258 -3.47 2.54 -4.41
CA ASP A 258 -3.80 2.53 -3.00
C ASP A 258 -2.55 2.39 -2.12
N ALA A 259 -2.55 3.10 -1.01
CA ALA A 259 -1.51 3.02 0.00
C ALA A 259 -1.76 1.85 0.96
N ASP A 260 -0.72 1.15 1.35
CA ASP A 260 -0.77 0.22 2.48
C ASP A 260 0.16 0.70 3.61
N MET A 261 0.30 -0.12 4.66
CA MET A 261 1.10 0.22 5.83
C MET A 261 2.45 -0.50 5.78
N GLU A 262 3.52 0.26 5.60
CA GLU A 262 4.89 -0.22 5.72
C GLU A 262 5.20 -0.82 7.11
N TRP A 263 4.39 -0.49 8.10
CA TRP A 263 4.53 -1.00 9.46
C TRP A 263 4.17 -2.48 9.61
N ASP A 264 3.45 -3.03 8.63
CA ASP A 264 3.05 -4.44 8.59
C ASP A 264 4.06 -5.34 7.87
N ILE A 265 5.16 -4.80 7.32
CA ILE A 265 6.20 -5.60 6.65
C ILE A 265 6.63 -6.75 7.56
N GLY A 266 6.64 -7.97 7.02
CA GLY A 266 6.99 -9.19 7.76
C GLY A 266 5.82 -9.88 8.46
N LEU A 267 4.60 -9.36 8.32
CA LEU A 267 3.36 -9.96 8.81
C LEU A 267 2.53 -10.54 7.65
N PRO A 268 1.72 -11.57 7.86
CA PRO A 268 1.01 -12.28 6.79
C PRO A 268 -0.05 -11.44 6.06
N TRP A 269 -0.53 -10.38 6.68
CA TRP A 269 -1.48 -9.43 6.09
C TRP A 269 -0.81 -8.19 5.49
N TYR A 270 0.53 -8.09 5.48
CA TYR A 270 1.22 -6.99 4.83
C TYR A 270 0.89 -6.97 3.34
N ARG A 271 0.64 -5.76 2.83
CA ARG A 271 0.49 -5.47 1.41
C ARG A 271 1.35 -4.28 1.05
N PRO A 272 2.06 -4.32 -0.08
CA PRO A 272 2.72 -3.13 -0.62
C PRO A 272 1.68 -2.11 -1.11
N THR A 273 2.12 -0.92 -1.48
CA THR A 273 1.28 -0.02 -2.27
C THR A 273 0.91 -0.70 -3.60
N ARG A 274 -0.34 -0.54 -4.05
CA ARG A 274 -0.92 -1.37 -5.11
C ARG A 274 -1.67 -0.55 -6.15
N LEU A 275 -1.33 -0.74 -7.42
CA LEU A 275 -2.19 -0.32 -8.51
C LEU A 275 -3.31 -1.34 -8.68
N ASN A 276 -4.54 -0.87 -8.66
CA ASN A 276 -5.73 -1.69 -8.81
C ASN A 276 -6.49 -1.30 -10.08
N HIS A 277 -6.81 -2.27 -10.92
CA HIS A 277 -7.85 -2.14 -11.93
C HIS A 277 -9.20 -2.23 -11.21
N VAL A 278 -9.98 -1.17 -11.25
CA VAL A 278 -11.21 -1.05 -10.46
C VAL A 278 -12.44 -1.34 -11.31
N VAL A 279 -13.18 -2.36 -10.91
CA VAL A 279 -14.37 -2.81 -11.62
C VAL A 279 -15.64 -2.64 -10.77
N SER A 280 -16.79 -2.66 -11.40
CA SER A 280 -18.09 -2.55 -10.75
C SER A 280 -18.30 -3.66 -9.72
N GLY A 281 -18.62 -3.28 -8.47
CA GLY A 281 -18.77 -4.20 -7.35
C GLY A 281 -17.47 -4.82 -6.84
N GLY A 282 -16.32 -4.26 -7.23
CA GLY A 282 -14.99 -4.76 -6.83
C GLY A 282 -14.74 -4.61 -5.34
N GLU A 283 -14.20 -5.67 -4.72
CA GLU A 283 -13.73 -5.70 -3.33
C GLU A 283 -12.23 -6.00 -3.33
N TYR A 284 -11.42 -5.07 -2.75
CA TYR A 284 -9.95 -5.13 -2.80
C TYR A 284 -9.33 -5.54 -1.46
N GLY A 285 -10.15 -5.90 -0.48
CA GLY A 285 -9.78 -6.66 0.70
C GLY A 285 -9.02 -5.89 1.77
N TRP A 286 -8.86 -4.56 1.69
CA TRP A 286 -8.27 -3.85 2.81
C TRP A 286 -9.23 -3.86 4.01
N ARG A 287 -8.67 -4.13 5.18
CA ARG A 287 -9.32 -4.05 6.49
C ARG A 287 -8.30 -3.53 7.49
N TRP A 288 -8.77 -3.02 8.60
CA TRP A 288 -7.88 -2.59 9.66
C TRP A 288 -7.09 -3.76 10.27
N GLY A 289 -5.82 -3.52 10.64
CA GLY A 289 -4.97 -4.47 11.35
C GLY A 289 -4.86 -5.84 10.66
N THR A 290 -4.97 -6.89 11.42
CA THR A 290 -4.83 -8.29 10.98
C THR A 290 -6.00 -8.80 10.14
N GLY A 291 -7.04 -8.00 9.96
CA GLY A 291 -8.25 -8.38 9.22
C GLY A 291 -8.18 -8.23 7.71
N LYS A 292 -7.04 -7.77 7.14
CA LYS A 292 -6.87 -7.64 5.69
C LYS A 292 -7.05 -8.97 4.98
N TRP A 293 -7.83 -8.97 3.90
CA TRP A 293 -8.09 -10.16 3.12
C TRP A 293 -6.91 -10.48 2.20
N PRO A 294 -6.44 -11.70 2.14
CA PRO A 294 -5.38 -12.09 1.22
C PRO A 294 -5.86 -12.04 -0.24
N ASN A 295 -4.90 -11.87 -1.17
CA ASN A 295 -5.19 -11.73 -2.60
C ASN A 295 -5.84 -12.97 -3.23
N TRP A 296 -5.74 -14.13 -2.58
CA TRP A 296 -6.30 -15.40 -3.06
C TRP A 296 -7.73 -15.66 -2.56
N TYR A 297 -8.36 -14.76 -1.80
CA TYR A 297 -9.77 -14.92 -1.43
C TYR A 297 -10.66 -14.86 -2.67
N PRO A 298 -11.58 -15.84 -2.85
CA PRO A 298 -12.44 -15.92 -4.03
C PRO A 298 -13.42 -14.75 -4.20
N ASP A 299 -13.67 -14.01 -3.14
CA ASP A 299 -14.57 -12.85 -3.10
C ASP A 299 -13.84 -11.50 -3.03
N SER A 300 -12.52 -11.51 -3.26
CA SER A 300 -11.68 -10.32 -3.38
C SER A 300 -10.93 -10.31 -4.70
N LEU A 301 -10.57 -9.11 -5.19
CA LEU A 301 -9.80 -8.97 -6.41
C LEU A 301 -8.33 -8.66 -6.09
N PRO A 302 -7.38 -9.26 -6.83
CA PRO A 302 -5.97 -8.96 -6.66
C PRO A 302 -5.60 -7.59 -7.23
N ALA A 303 -4.46 -7.05 -6.81
CA ALA A 303 -3.86 -5.89 -7.46
C ALA A 303 -3.42 -6.21 -8.89
N THR A 304 -3.41 -5.18 -9.75
CA THR A 304 -2.80 -5.25 -11.09
C THR A 304 -1.28 -5.20 -10.99
N LEU A 305 -0.74 -4.41 -10.04
CA LEU A 305 0.68 -4.28 -9.79
C LEU A 305 0.97 -3.92 -8.33
N ASP A 306 1.84 -4.69 -7.70
CA ASP A 306 2.42 -4.35 -6.41
C ASP A 306 3.65 -3.47 -6.62
N THR A 307 3.64 -2.25 -6.08
CA THR A 307 4.69 -1.24 -6.31
C THR A 307 5.68 -1.08 -5.15
N GLY A 308 5.54 -1.88 -4.11
CA GLY A 308 6.42 -1.87 -2.94
C GLY A 308 6.08 -0.75 -1.95
N LEU A 309 7.10 -0.04 -1.45
CA LEU A 309 6.92 1.13 -0.59
C LEU A 309 6.66 2.37 -1.44
N GLY A 310 5.89 3.31 -0.91
CA GLY A 310 5.59 4.57 -1.56
C GLY A 310 4.47 5.33 -0.87
N SER A 311 4.16 6.51 -1.36
CA SER A 311 3.03 7.33 -0.95
C SER A 311 2.25 7.77 -2.19
N PRO A 312 1.25 6.97 -2.60
CA PRO A 312 0.40 7.27 -3.74
C PRO A 312 -0.24 8.66 -3.68
N THR A 313 -0.18 9.38 -4.80
CA THR A 313 -0.87 10.67 -4.99
C THR A 313 -1.51 10.72 -6.39
N GLY A 314 -1.17 11.67 -7.25
CA GLY A 314 -1.82 11.87 -8.53
C GLY A 314 -1.68 10.70 -9.51
N LEU A 315 -2.73 10.48 -10.31
CA LEU A 315 -2.81 9.49 -11.39
C LEU A 315 -3.30 10.13 -12.67
N VAL A 316 -2.63 9.88 -13.80
CA VAL A 316 -3.14 10.34 -15.10
C VAL A 316 -2.69 9.43 -16.24
N PHE A 317 -3.58 9.17 -17.19
CA PHE A 317 -3.22 8.51 -18.45
C PHE A 317 -2.63 9.50 -19.45
N GLY A 318 -1.62 9.05 -20.19
CA GLY A 318 -0.94 9.85 -21.20
C GLY A 318 -1.76 10.12 -22.49
N SER A 319 -2.99 9.66 -22.58
CA SER A 319 -3.82 9.70 -23.77
C SER A 319 -4.09 11.12 -24.33
N ARG A 320 -4.02 12.13 -23.44
CA ARG A 320 -4.15 13.57 -23.82
C ARG A 320 -2.82 14.21 -24.26
N SER A 321 -1.71 13.48 -24.18
CA SER A 321 -0.40 14.01 -24.58
C SER A 321 -0.19 13.99 -26.09
N ASN A 322 0.79 14.77 -26.54
CA ASN A 322 1.34 14.71 -27.91
C ASN A 322 2.62 13.85 -27.99
N TRP A 323 2.84 12.98 -27.03
CA TRP A 323 4.03 12.16 -26.85
C TRP A 323 3.99 10.89 -27.71
N PRO A 324 5.10 10.12 -27.80
CA PRO A 324 5.11 8.80 -28.43
C PRO A 324 4.08 7.86 -27.86
N GLN A 325 3.62 6.89 -28.68
CA GLN A 325 2.52 5.97 -28.36
C GLN A 325 2.71 5.24 -27.02
N GLU A 326 3.92 4.80 -26.72
CA GLU A 326 4.25 4.11 -25.48
C GLU A 326 3.98 4.93 -24.21
N TYR A 327 4.00 6.28 -24.31
CA TYR A 327 3.65 7.18 -23.22
C TYR A 327 2.17 7.56 -23.26
N ARG A 328 1.55 7.60 -24.42
CA ARG A 328 0.12 7.89 -24.59
C ARG A 328 -0.75 6.76 -24.04
N ASP A 329 -0.30 5.51 -24.14
CA ASP A 329 -0.97 4.33 -23.61
C ASP A 329 -0.61 4.08 -22.13
N ALA A 330 0.36 4.78 -21.61
CA ALA A 330 0.84 4.58 -20.24
C ALA A 330 -0.01 5.32 -19.20
N LEU A 331 -0.06 4.75 -18.00
CA LEU A 331 -0.51 5.42 -16.79
C LEU A 331 0.70 6.02 -16.09
N PHE A 332 0.60 7.29 -15.67
CA PHE A 332 1.58 7.95 -14.82
C PHE A 332 1.09 7.98 -13.38
N MET A 333 1.97 7.66 -12.42
CA MET A 333 1.63 7.55 -11.00
C MET A 333 2.64 8.33 -10.17
N ALA A 334 2.19 9.33 -9.41
CA ALA A 334 3.03 10.17 -8.58
C ALA A 334 3.24 9.56 -7.18
N ASP A 335 4.50 9.48 -6.75
CA ASP A 335 4.93 9.02 -5.43
C ASP A 335 5.48 10.19 -4.61
N TRP A 336 4.68 10.65 -3.67
CA TRP A 336 4.98 11.81 -2.84
C TRP A 336 6.22 11.60 -1.95
N GLN A 337 6.34 10.41 -1.37
CA GLN A 337 7.39 10.10 -0.39
C GLN A 337 8.75 9.88 -1.06
N LEU A 338 8.75 9.17 -2.19
CA LEU A 338 9.98 8.81 -2.89
C LEU A 338 10.39 9.83 -3.96
N GLY A 339 9.59 10.90 -4.16
CA GLY A 339 9.95 11.99 -5.06
C GLY A 339 10.06 11.55 -6.51
N ARG A 340 9.11 10.78 -7.00
CA ARG A 340 9.16 10.22 -8.36
C ARG A 340 7.78 10.17 -9.02
N ILE A 341 7.77 10.10 -10.34
CA ILE A 341 6.62 9.69 -11.14
C ILE A 341 6.99 8.39 -11.83
N LEU A 342 6.14 7.38 -11.70
CA LEU A 342 6.25 6.10 -12.38
C LEU A 342 5.48 6.13 -13.68
N GLN A 343 6.03 5.55 -14.75
CA GLN A 343 5.32 5.17 -15.97
C GLN A 343 4.92 3.72 -15.85
N VAL A 344 3.64 3.43 -16.01
CA VAL A 344 3.10 2.07 -15.99
C VAL A 344 2.59 1.70 -17.37
N LYS A 345 3.14 0.61 -17.89
CA LYS A 345 2.65 -0.03 -19.12
C LYS A 345 1.61 -1.07 -18.73
N LEU A 346 0.41 -0.94 -19.29
CA LEU A 346 -0.67 -1.89 -19.11
C LEU A 346 -0.75 -2.81 -20.34
N THR A 347 -0.87 -4.10 -20.10
CA THR A 347 -1.07 -5.11 -21.14
C THR A 347 -2.37 -5.86 -20.87
N ALA A 348 -3.29 -5.88 -21.84
CA ALA A 348 -4.56 -6.57 -21.66
C ALA A 348 -4.36 -8.07 -21.40
N GLN A 349 -5.04 -8.59 -20.38
CA GLN A 349 -5.01 -10.00 -19.99
C GLN A 349 -6.44 -10.47 -19.63
N GLY A 350 -7.13 -11.10 -20.58
CA GLY A 350 -8.52 -11.46 -20.39
C GLY A 350 -9.39 -10.24 -20.06
N ALA A 351 -10.17 -10.30 -19.00
CA ALA A 351 -11.05 -9.19 -18.61
C ALA A 351 -10.35 -8.13 -17.73
N THR A 352 -9.03 -8.19 -17.59
CA THR A 352 -8.21 -7.25 -16.79
C THR A 352 -6.90 -6.90 -17.53
N TYR A 353 -5.89 -6.48 -16.75
CA TYR A 353 -4.57 -6.08 -17.24
C TYR A 353 -3.46 -6.64 -16.37
N ASP A 354 -2.34 -6.99 -17.00
CA ASP A 354 -1.03 -7.04 -16.37
C ASP A 354 -0.36 -5.66 -16.46
N ALA A 355 0.57 -5.37 -15.56
CA ALA A 355 1.24 -4.09 -15.51
C ALA A 355 2.74 -4.23 -15.18
N GLU A 356 3.54 -3.37 -15.83
CA GLU A 356 4.95 -3.17 -15.54
C GLU A 356 5.20 -1.69 -15.28
N SER A 357 6.02 -1.35 -14.26
CA SER A 357 6.35 0.03 -13.96
C SER A 357 7.83 0.32 -14.13
N ALA A 358 8.12 1.55 -14.56
CA ALA A 358 9.47 2.11 -14.60
C ALA A 358 9.44 3.55 -14.10
N ILE A 359 10.58 4.05 -13.61
CA ILE A 359 10.71 5.46 -13.24
C ILE A 359 10.64 6.31 -14.50
N PHE A 360 9.71 7.25 -14.53
CA PHE A 360 9.58 8.25 -15.58
C PHE A 360 10.42 9.48 -15.29
N LEU A 361 10.26 10.03 -14.07
CA LEU A 361 11.13 11.07 -13.54
C LEU A 361 11.29 10.93 -12.02
N GLU A 362 12.37 11.44 -11.48
CA GLU A 362 12.66 11.44 -10.03
C GLU A 362 13.51 12.64 -9.64
N GLY A 363 13.40 13.09 -8.41
CA GLY A 363 14.18 14.18 -7.82
C GLY A 363 14.09 14.16 -6.30
N GLY A 364 14.95 14.93 -5.65
CA GLY A 364 14.96 15.00 -4.19
C GLY A 364 15.34 16.38 -3.66
N PRO A 365 14.44 17.02 -2.89
CA PRO A 365 13.07 16.62 -2.55
C PRO A 365 12.08 16.92 -3.69
N LEU A 366 11.21 15.98 -4.06
CA LEU A 366 10.18 16.16 -5.09
C LEU A 366 8.84 15.56 -4.64
N ASN A 367 8.17 16.22 -3.73
CA ASN A 367 6.91 15.76 -3.15
C ASN A 367 5.73 16.01 -4.12
N VAL A 368 5.61 15.22 -5.17
CA VAL A 368 4.56 15.37 -6.18
C VAL A 368 3.19 15.06 -5.55
N CYS A 369 2.28 16.04 -5.59
CA CYS A 369 0.94 15.93 -5.03
C CYS A 369 -0.09 15.55 -6.08
N ASP A 370 -0.04 16.20 -7.24
CA ASP A 370 -1.03 16.01 -8.30
C ASP A 370 -0.43 16.34 -9.67
N MET A 371 -1.06 15.82 -10.74
CA MET A 371 -0.60 16.02 -12.10
C MET A 371 -1.73 15.87 -13.13
N GLU A 372 -1.68 16.67 -14.18
CA GLU A 372 -2.63 16.63 -15.28
C GLU A 372 -1.98 17.02 -16.60
N PHE A 373 -2.48 16.47 -17.72
CA PHE A 373 -2.06 16.92 -19.06
C PHE A 373 -2.77 18.21 -19.45
N GLY A 374 -1.98 19.23 -19.73
CA GLY A 374 -2.48 20.53 -20.18
C GLY A 374 -3.08 20.50 -21.60
N PRO A 375 -3.73 21.62 -22.02
CA PRO A 375 -4.26 21.76 -23.37
C PRO A 375 -3.19 21.70 -24.48
N ASP A 376 -1.94 21.97 -24.14
CA ASP A 376 -0.77 21.89 -25.02
C ASP A 376 -0.20 20.46 -25.15
N GLY A 377 -0.77 19.50 -24.44
CA GLY A 377 -0.32 18.09 -24.44
C GLY A 377 0.92 17.83 -23.60
N ALA A 378 1.40 18.80 -22.83
CA ALA A 378 2.46 18.62 -21.84
C ALA A 378 1.90 18.11 -20.51
N LEU A 379 2.72 17.39 -19.73
CA LEU A 379 2.35 17.01 -18.37
C LEU A 379 2.70 18.16 -17.42
N TYR A 380 1.73 18.61 -16.67
CA TYR A 380 1.92 19.52 -15.55
C TYR A 380 1.81 18.79 -14.25
N PHE A 381 2.66 19.09 -13.28
CA PHE A 381 2.55 18.57 -11.95
C PHE A 381 2.90 19.62 -10.89
N ILE A 382 2.31 19.46 -9.73
CA ILE A 382 2.60 20.30 -8.56
C ILE A 382 3.28 19.49 -7.47
N THR A 383 4.20 20.15 -6.76
CA THR A 383 4.75 19.63 -5.52
C THR A 383 4.19 20.39 -4.33
N GLY A 384 4.17 19.74 -3.15
CA GLY A 384 3.65 20.37 -1.95
C GLY A 384 3.23 19.35 -0.89
N GLY A 385 2.16 19.68 -0.15
CA GLY A 385 1.59 18.88 0.90
C GLY A 385 2.35 18.96 2.23
N ARG A 386 1.63 18.80 3.33
CA ARG A 386 2.15 18.88 4.71
C ARG A 386 2.93 20.18 4.98
N GLY A 387 2.53 21.27 4.34
CA GLY A 387 3.18 22.58 4.44
C GLY A 387 4.56 22.67 3.78
N SER A 388 4.94 21.71 2.93
CA SER A 388 6.19 21.76 2.19
C SER A 388 6.16 22.82 1.09
N GLN A 389 7.37 23.26 0.65
CA GLN A 389 7.55 24.18 -0.46
C GLN A 389 6.90 23.62 -1.72
N SER A 390 6.10 24.44 -2.41
CA SER A 390 5.41 24.02 -3.62
C SER A 390 6.09 24.57 -4.88
N GLY A 391 5.97 23.81 -5.97
CA GLY A 391 6.39 24.19 -7.29
C GLY A 391 5.39 23.70 -8.33
N LEU A 392 5.23 24.49 -9.40
CA LEU A 392 4.56 24.08 -10.62
C LEU A 392 5.61 23.73 -11.66
N TYR A 393 5.52 22.53 -12.18
CA TYR A 393 6.44 22.00 -13.19
C TYR A 393 5.69 21.65 -14.47
N ARG A 394 6.41 21.73 -15.60
CA ARG A 394 5.94 21.25 -16.91
C ARG A 394 6.94 20.26 -17.47
N VAL A 395 6.45 19.16 -18.04
CA VAL A 395 7.24 18.16 -18.75
C VAL A 395 6.81 18.10 -20.19
N THR A 396 7.76 18.31 -21.10
CA THR A 396 7.54 18.32 -22.54
C THR A 396 8.38 17.24 -23.24
N TRP A 397 7.84 16.70 -24.32
CA TRP A 397 8.59 15.83 -25.22
C TRP A 397 9.43 16.69 -26.19
N THR A 398 10.72 16.40 -26.30
CA THR A 398 11.66 17.17 -27.12
C THR A 398 11.76 16.67 -28.57
N GLY A 399 11.17 15.52 -28.88
CA GLY A 399 11.12 14.97 -30.23
C GLY A 399 9.94 15.48 -31.06
N GLU A 400 9.76 14.94 -32.25
CA GLU A 400 8.62 15.30 -33.11
C GLU A 400 7.28 14.86 -32.47
N PRO A 401 6.27 15.74 -32.45
CA PRO A 401 4.95 15.37 -31.97
C PRO A 401 4.30 14.30 -32.85
N LEU A 402 3.73 13.26 -32.24
CA LEU A 402 3.03 12.20 -33.00
C LEU A 402 1.54 12.46 -32.99
N ALA A 403 0.97 12.72 -34.15
CA ALA A 403 -0.45 13.01 -34.36
C ALA A 403 -1.30 11.77 -34.73
N SER A 404 -0.92 10.57 -34.27
CA SER A 404 -1.69 9.35 -34.61
C SER A 404 -2.84 9.11 -33.62
N PRO A 405 -4.04 8.80 -34.10
CA PRO A 405 -5.13 8.34 -33.23
C PRO A 405 -4.70 7.07 -32.49
N ILE A 406 -5.11 6.96 -31.23
CA ILE A 406 -4.90 5.75 -30.46
C ILE A 406 -5.82 4.66 -31.02
N ALA A 407 -5.24 3.53 -31.42
CA ALA A 407 -6.04 2.38 -31.87
C ALA A 407 -6.66 1.68 -30.65
N THR A 408 -7.96 1.71 -30.54
CA THR A 408 -8.71 0.97 -29.54
C THR A 408 -9.03 -0.42 -30.06
N THR A 409 -8.35 -1.45 -29.56
CA THR A 409 -8.77 -2.84 -29.76
C THR A 409 -9.67 -3.24 -28.60
N ASP A 410 -10.92 -3.53 -28.90
CA ASP A 410 -11.86 -4.04 -27.91
C ASP A 410 -11.61 -5.54 -27.69
N ASP A 411 -11.53 -5.95 -26.43
CA ASP A 411 -11.31 -7.35 -26.02
C ASP A 411 -12.63 -8.02 -25.68
N ASP A 412 -12.89 -9.21 -26.23
CA ASP A 412 -14.11 -9.97 -25.99
C ASP A 412 -14.36 -10.24 -24.50
N SER A 413 -13.31 -10.51 -23.74
CA SER A 413 -13.40 -10.77 -22.30
C SER A 413 -13.84 -9.54 -21.52
N ARG A 414 -13.33 -8.36 -21.86
CA ARG A 414 -13.76 -7.10 -21.25
C ARG A 414 -15.20 -6.76 -21.63
N ARG A 415 -15.60 -6.94 -22.89
CA ARG A 415 -17.00 -6.75 -23.31
C ARG A 415 -17.94 -7.68 -22.55
N LEU A 416 -17.56 -8.94 -22.36
CA LEU A 416 -18.34 -9.89 -21.58
C LEU A 416 -18.48 -9.45 -20.11
N ARG A 417 -17.36 -8.97 -19.48
CA ARG A 417 -17.41 -8.43 -18.14
C ARG A 417 -18.33 -7.21 -18.05
N HIS A 418 -18.19 -6.24 -18.95
CA HIS A 418 -19.07 -5.06 -19.00
C HIS A 418 -20.53 -5.45 -19.17
N GLN A 419 -20.82 -6.45 -20.01
CA GLN A 419 -22.20 -6.94 -20.17
C GLN A 419 -22.74 -7.49 -18.85
N LEU A 420 -21.95 -8.28 -18.10
CA LEU A 420 -22.34 -8.77 -16.78
C LEU A 420 -22.51 -7.63 -15.77
N GLU A 421 -21.66 -6.62 -15.79
CA GLU A 421 -21.73 -5.45 -14.92
C GLU A 421 -23.03 -4.63 -15.13
N THR A 422 -23.66 -4.69 -16.30
CA THR A 422 -24.98 -4.06 -16.49
C THR A 422 -26.05 -4.65 -15.57
N TYR A 423 -25.90 -5.91 -15.11
CA TYR A 423 -26.82 -6.58 -14.20
C TYR A 423 -26.53 -6.28 -12.72
N HIS A 424 -25.46 -5.55 -12.39
CA HIS A 424 -25.18 -5.11 -11.03
C HIS A 424 -26.15 -4.04 -10.52
N GLN A 425 -26.79 -3.30 -11.41
CA GLN A 425 -27.63 -2.14 -11.09
C GLN A 425 -29.12 -2.33 -11.43
N ARG A 426 -29.49 -3.44 -12.07
CA ARG A 426 -30.85 -3.70 -12.50
C ARG A 426 -31.28 -5.14 -12.28
N ILE A 427 -32.58 -5.34 -12.08
CA ILE A 427 -33.17 -6.67 -12.05
C ILE A 427 -33.31 -7.16 -13.49
N ALA A 428 -32.87 -8.39 -13.74
CA ALA A 428 -32.84 -9.03 -15.03
C ALA A 428 -33.13 -10.54 -14.90
N ALA A 429 -34.30 -10.87 -14.33
CA ALA A 429 -34.68 -12.26 -14.04
C ALA A 429 -34.62 -13.19 -15.26
N ASN A 430 -34.83 -12.65 -16.44
CA ASN A 430 -34.74 -13.43 -17.69
C ASN A 430 -33.31 -13.71 -18.13
N GLU A 431 -32.31 -13.08 -17.50
CA GLU A 431 -30.89 -13.17 -17.85
C GLU A 431 -30.12 -14.08 -16.88
N ILE A 432 -30.80 -14.73 -15.95
CA ILE A 432 -30.17 -15.65 -14.98
C ILE A 432 -29.37 -16.74 -15.70
N GLU A 433 -29.84 -17.25 -16.84
CA GLU A 433 -29.11 -18.26 -17.60
C GLU A 433 -27.76 -17.73 -18.09
N PHE A 434 -27.73 -16.51 -18.63
CA PHE A 434 -26.51 -15.86 -19.08
C PHE A 434 -25.55 -15.61 -17.92
N ILE A 435 -26.04 -15.09 -16.79
CA ILE A 435 -25.23 -14.89 -15.58
C ILE A 435 -24.65 -16.22 -15.11
N TRP A 436 -25.49 -17.27 -15.06
CA TRP A 436 -25.10 -18.60 -14.58
C TRP A 436 -23.98 -19.23 -15.41
N GLN A 437 -24.02 -19.11 -16.72
CA GLN A 437 -23.00 -19.65 -17.62
C GLN A 437 -21.61 -19.05 -17.34
N ASN A 438 -21.55 -17.85 -16.77
CA ASN A 438 -20.30 -17.14 -16.48
C ASN A 438 -19.81 -17.30 -15.03
N LEU A 439 -20.58 -17.91 -14.12
CA LEU A 439 -20.17 -18.18 -12.74
C LEU A 439 -19.01 -19.20 -12.64
N GLY A 440 -18.80 -19.98 -13.67
CA GLY A 440 -17.71 -20.96 -13.76
C GLY A 440 -16.59 -20.56 -14.71
N ASN A 441 -16.56 -19.30 -15.14
CA ASN A 441 -15.55 -18.81 -16.08
C ASN A 441 -14.14 -18.95 -15.51
N GLU A 442 -13.16 -19.32 -16.32
CA GLU A 442 -11.76 -19.45 -15.91
C GLU A 442 -11.17 -18.08 -15.55
N ASP A 443 -11.59 -17.01 -16.25
CA ASP A 443 -11.21 -15.65 -15.92
C ASP A 443 -11.89 -15.22 -14.61
N LEU A 444 -11.05 -14.91 -13.59
CA LEU A 444 -11.51 -14.48 -12.27
C LEU A 444 -12.39 -13.22 -12.33
N TRP A 445 -12.07 -12.27 -13.20
CA TRP A 445 -12.77 -11.00 -13.29
C TRP A 445 -14.18 -11.16 -13.90
N ILE A 446 -14.32 -12.03 -14.90
CA ILE A 446 -15.63 -12.42 -15.46
C ILE A 446 -16.43 -13.17 -14.40
N ARG A 447 -15.82 -14.14 -13.73
CA ARG A 447 -16.47 -14.91 -12.65
C ARG A 447 -16.92 -14.02 -11.50
N HIS A 448 -16.09 -13.02 -11.11
CA HIS A 448 -16.45 -12.02 -10.11
C HIS A 448 -17.64 -11.17 -10.55
N ALA A 449 -17.61 -10.63 -11.76
CA ALA A 449 -18.71 -9.85 -12.31
C ALA A 449 -20.01 -10.67 -12.37
N ALA A 450 -19.94 -11.93 -12.78
CA ALA A 450 -21.10 -12.84 -12.80
C ALA A 450 -21.65 -13.10 -11.37
N ARG A 451 -20.76 -13.26 -10.36
CA ARG A 451 -21.18 -13.42 -8.96
C ARG A 451 -21.89 -12.17 -8.45
N ILE A 452 -21.32 -10.99 -8.65
CA ILE A 452 -21.98 -9.72 -8.26
C ILE A 452 -23.31 -9.56 -8.98
N ALA A 453 -23.36 -9.87 -10.29
CA ALA A 453 -24.62 -9.85 -11.05
C ALA A 453 -25.67 -10.77 -10.42
N LEU A 454 -25.30 -11.99 -10.06
CA LEU A 454 -26.20 -12.95 -9.40
C LEU A 454 -26.68 -12.46 -8.02
N GLU A 455 -25.77 -11.97 -7.18
CA GLU A 455 -26.07 -11.41 -5.85
C GLU A 455 -27.07 -10.23 -5.92
N ASN A 456 -27.14 -9.57 -7.07
CA ASN A 456 -28.02 -8.43 -7.32
C ASN A 456 -29.36 -8.79 -7.98
N GLN A 457 -29.62 -10.08 -8.23
CA GLN A 457 -30.91 -10.58 -8.68
C GLN A 457 -31.76 -11.08 -7.50
N PRO A 458 -33.09 -11.12 -7.65
CA PRO A 458 -33.97 -11.71 -6.64
C PRO A 458 -33.53 -13.16 -6.34
N ILE A 459 -33.25 -13.44 -5.08
CA ILE A 459 -32.68 -14.71 -4.64
C ILE A 459 -33.57 -15.91 -5.01
N GLU A 460 -34.87 -15.73 -5.05
CA GLU A 460 -35.87 -16.75 -5.40
C GLU A 460 -35.71 -17.23 -6.86
N SER A 461 -35.14 -16.42 -7.73
CA SER A 461 -34.94 -16.76 -9.13
C SER A 461 -33.77 -17.71 -9.40
N TRP A 462 -32.87 -17.92 -8.42
CA TRP A 462 -31.68 -18.75 -8.60
C TRP A 462 -31.30 -19.63 -7.42
N ARG A 463 -31.87 -19.44 -6.22
CA ARG A 463 -31.61 -20.21 -5.00
C ARG A 463 -31.67 -21.71 -5.23
N ASP A 464 -32.81 -22.21 -5.74
CA ASP A 464 -33.02 -23.64 -5.95
C ASP A 464 -32.02 -24.23 -6.93
N ARG A 465 -31.63 -23.47 -7.94
CA ARG A 465 -30.59 -23.88 -8.89
C ARG A 465 -29.22 -23.97 -8.21
N ALA A 466 -28.85 -23.04 -7.35
CA ALA A 466 -27.61 -23.09 -6.60
C ALA A 466 -27.54 -24.31 -5.70
N LEU A 467 -28.65 -24.70 -5.10
CA LEU A 467 -28.75 -25.83 -4.21
C LEU A 467 -28.84 -27.20 -4.95
N SER A 468 -29.47 -27.25 -6.13
CA SER A 468 -29.74 -28.52 -6.85
C SER A 468 -28.76 -28.85 -7.97
N ALA A 469 -27.97 -27.89 -8.46
CA ALA A 469 -27.02 -28.10 -9.56
C ALA A 469 -25.97 -29.18 -9.21
N SER A 470 -25.45 -29.87 -10.22
CA SER A 470 -24.28 -30.75 -10.06
C SER A 470 -23.04 -29.94 -9.65
N ASP A 471 -22.10 -30.58 -8.95
CA ASP A 471 -20.87 -29.91 -8.51
C ASP A 471 -20.05 -29.37 -9.69
N SER A 472 -19.74 -28.10 -9.62
CA SER A 472 -19.00 -27.34 -10.63
C SER A 472 -18.50 -26.02 -10.02
N ILE A 473 -17.56 -25.34 -10.66
CA ILE A 473 -17.13 -24.01 -10.23
C ILE A 473 -18.31 -23.04 -10.20
N ALA A 474 -19.22 -23.11 -11.19
CA ALA A 474 -20.43 -22.27 -11.22
C ALA A 474 -21.32 -22.49 -9.99
N LYS A 475 -21.58 -23.75 -9.60
CA LYS A 475 -22.33 -24.04 -8.38
C LYS A 475 -21.65 -23.51 -7.14
N ARG A 476 -20.33 -23.75 -6.98
CA ARG A 476 -19.57 -23.31 -5.82
C ARG A 476 -19.55 -21.78 -5.71
N THR A 477 -19.46 -21.07 -6.85
CA THR A 477 -19.58 -19.59 -6.91
C THR A 477 -20.98 -19.13 -6.51
N ALA A 478 -22.02 -19.83 -6.97
CA ALA A 478 -23.40 -19.53 -6.60
C ALA A 478 -23.67 -19.80 -5.10
N LEU A 479 -23.05 -20.83 -4.51
CA LEU A 479 -23.14 -21.10 -3.06
C LEU A 479 -22.43 -20.01 -2.24
N LEU A 480 -21.29 -19.47 -2.72
CA LEU A 480 -20.67 -18.31 -2.09
C LEU A 480 -21.59 -17.08 -2.16
N ALA A 481 -22.20 -16.82 -3.31
CA ALA A 481 -23.20 -15.75 -3.45
C ALA A 481 -24.37 -15.95 -2.46
N LEU A 482 -24.88 -17.17 -2.34
CA LEU A 482 -25.95 -17.52 -1.39
C LEU A 482 -25.52 -17.32 0.08
N ALA A 483 -24.28 -17.69 0.42
CA ALA A 483 -23.72 -17.45 1.76
C ALA A 483 -23.59 -15.94 2.06
N ARG A 484 -23.37 -15.10 1.03
CA ARG A 484 -23.21 -13.66 1.19
C ARG A 484 -24.53 -12.90 1.33
N ILE A 485 -25.56 -13.28 0.61
CA ILE A 485 -26.82 -12.51 0.57
C ILE A 485 -28.04 -13.28 1.06
N GLY A 486 -27.92 -14.59 1.30
CA GLY A 486 -29.00 -15.46 1.76
C GLY A 486 -29.42 -15.20 3.21
N GLU A 487 -30.49 -15.85 3.62
CA GLU A 487 -31.03 -15.83 4.97
C GLU A 487 -30.49 -17.00 5.82
N THR A 488 -30.75 -16.97 7.12
CA THR A 488 -30.33 -18.07 8.03
C THR A 488 -30.89 -19.43 7.60
N ALA A 489 -32.08 -19.47 6.97
CA ALA A 489 -32.65 -20.71 6.43
C ALA A 489 -31.81 -21.29 5.27
N ASP A 490 -31.16 -20.46 4.47
CA ASP A 490 -30.29 -20.90 3.38
C ASP A 490 -28.99 -21.51 3.88
N GLN A 491 -28.53 -21.09 5.06
CA GLN A 491 -27.33 -21.63 5.70
C GLN A 491 -27.42 -23.14 5.91
N ALA A 492 -28.55 -23.63 6.43
CA ALA A 492 -28.73 -25.08 6.65
C ALA A 492 -28.56 -25.85 5.33
N ALA A 493 -29.17 -25.36 4.25
CA ALA A 493 -29.05 -25.98 2.93
C ALA A 493 -27.61 -25.92 2.40
N ILE A 494 -26.88 -24.82 2.61
CA ILE A 494 -25.45 -24.72 2.25
C ILE A 494 -24.65 -25.78 2.99
N TYR A 495 -24.85 -25.92 4.29
CA TYR A 495 -24.13 -26.94 5.10
C TYR A 495 -24.46 -28.38 4.68
N ASP A 496 -25.71 -28.69 4.38
CA ASP A 496 -26.11 -30.01 3.88
C ASP A 496 -25.41 -30.33 2.54
N HIS A 497 -25.17 -29.34 1.70
CA HIS A 497 -24.35 -29.50 0.49
C HIS A 497 -22.87 -29.66 0.74
N MET A 498 -22.34 -29.05 1.81
CA MET A 498 -20.90 -29.11 2.14
C MET A 498 -20.56 -30.40 2.89
N VAL A 499 -21.51 -30.97 3.63
CA VAL A 499 -21.33 -32.26 4.28
C VAL A 499 -21.33 -33.39 3.25
N GLY A 500 -20.28 -34.20 3.27
CA GLY A 500 -20.08 -35.27 2.29
C GLY A 500 -19.61 -34.77 0.92
N PHE A 501 -19.27 -33.47 0.81
CA PHE A 501 -18.61 -32.95 -0.34
C PHE A 501 -17.28 -33.67 -0.57
N GLN A 502 -16.92 -33.99 -1.80
CA GLN A 502 -15.75 -34.83 -2.08
C GLN A 502 -14.43 -34.02 -1.97
N TRP A 503 -14.17 -33.50 -0.78
CA TRP A 503 -13.03 -32.63 -0.45
C TRP A 503 -11.68 -33.21 -0.87
N SER A 504 -11.48 -34.51 -0.68
CA SER A 504 -10.24 -35.24 -1.00
C SER A 504 -9.95 -35.33 -2.51
N LYS A 505 -10.97 -35.14 -3.36
CA LYS A 505 -10.81 -35.11 -4.83
C LYS A 505 -10.42 -33.76 -5.39
N LEU A 506 -10.56 -32.70 -4.59
CA LEU A 506 -10.20 -31.35 -5.00
C LEU A 506 -8.70 -31.11 -4.82
N GLN A 507 -8.10 -30.40 -5.77
CA GLN A 507 -6.80 -29.81 -5.56
C GLN A 507 -6.89 -28.71 -4.48
N SER A 508 -5.77 -28.38 -3.84
CA SER A 508 -5.73 -27.40 -2.75
C SER A 508 -6.39 -26.08 -3.13
N GLN A 509 -6.05 -25.53 -4.27
CA GLN A 509 -6.63 -24.26 -4.74
C GLN A 509 -8.14 -24.36 -5.02
N ASP A 510 -8.64 -25.50 -5.48
CA ASP A 510 -10.08 -25.70 -5.72
C ASP A 510 -10.89 -25.79 -4.41
N ARG A 511 -10.22 -26.03 -3.27
CA ARG A 511 -10.82 -26.03 -1.94
C ARG A 511 -11.08 -24.62 -1.40
N LEU A 512 -10.37 -23.61 -1.88
CA LEU A 512 -10.46 -22.24 -1.36
C LEU A 512 -11.90 -21.70 -1.45
N LEU A 513 -12.57 -21.90 -2.57
CA LEU A 513 -13.93 -21.39 -2.78
C LEU A 513 -14.96 -22.01 -1.83
N PRO A 514 -15.07 -23.34 -1.67
CA PRO A 514 -16.00 -23.93 -0.70
C PRO A 514 -15.57 -23.67 0.76
N LEU A 515 -14.28 -23.64 1.10
CA LEU A 515 -13.81 -23.27 2.45
C LEU A 515 -14.20 -21.81 2.78
N ARG A 516 -14.01 -20.89 1.84
CA ARG A 516 -14.44 -19.49 2.02
C ARG A 516 -15.95 -19.38 2.15
N THR A 517 -16.72 -20.19 1.42
CA THR A 517 -18.19 -20.23 1.55
C THR A 517 -18.62 -20.62 2.97
N LEU A 518 -17.98 -21.61 3.56
CA LEU A 518 -18.21 -22.00 4.97
C LEU A 518 -17.85 -20.87 5.94
N GLN A 519 -16.68 -20.25 5.74
CA GLN A 519 -16.23 -19.12 6.58
C GLN A 519 -17.23 -17.96 6.54
N VAL A 520 -17.68 -17.55 5.35
CA VAL A 520 -18.66 -16.48 5.15
C VAL A 520 -20.00 -16.86 5.79
N SER A 521 -20.48 -18.07 5.58
CA SER A 521 -21.74 -18.55 6.14
C SER A 521 -21.71 -18.57 7.68
N ILE A 522 -20.63 -19.08 8.29
CA ILE A 522 -20.46 -19.08 9.76
C ILE A 522 -20.39 -17.65 10.30
N ALA A 523 -19.66 -16.74 9.63
CA ALA A 523 -19.53 -15.37 10.09
C ALA A 523 -20.88 -14.62 10.07
N ARG A 524 -21.70 -14.86 9.06
CA ARG A 524 -22.97 -14.14 8.86
C ARG A 524 -24.12 -14.73 9.67
N HIS A 525 -24.16 -16.03 9.85
CA HIS A 525 -25.33 -16.72 10.38
C HIS A 525 -25.03 -17.54 11.64
N GLY A 526 -23.78 -17.59 12.09
CA GLY A 526 -23.34 -18.37 13.24
C GLY A 526 -23.02 -19.83 12.92
N LEU A 527 -22.66 -20.59 13.95
CA LEU A 527 -22.33 -22.01 13.82
C LEU A 527 -23.56 -22.85 13.44
N PRO A 528 -23.38 -23.90 12.61
CA PRO A 528 -24.44 -24.86 12.34
C PRO A 528 -24.79 -25.70 13.58
N SER A 529 -25.83 -26.55 13.48
CA SER A 529 -26.17 -27.48 14.53
C SER A 529 -25.01 -28.43 14.86
N GLU A 530 -24.94 -28.91 16.10
CA GLU A 530 -23.86 -29.80 16.56
C GLU A 530 -23.70 -31.04 15.66
N ALA A 531 -24.80 -31.64 15.19
CA ALA A 531 -24.75 -32.77 14.28
C ALA A 531 -24.08 -32.42 12.94
N VAL A 532 -24.33 -31.23 12.40
CA VAL A 532 -23.70 -30.77 11.17
C VAL A 532 -22.23 -30.40 11.43
N GLN A 533 -21.93 -29.80 12.59
CA GLN A 533 -20.53 -29.50 12.97
C GLN A 533 -19.69 -30.78 13.01
N GLN A 534 -20.17 -31.84 13.63
CA GLN A 534 -19.46 -33.12 13.70
C GLN A 534 -19.21 -33.76 12.33
N ARG A 535 -20.18 -33.63 11.42
CA ARG A 535 -20.02 -34.11 10.04
C ARG A 535 -19.00 -33.25 9.25
N LEU A 536 -19.05 -31.94 9.38
CA LEU A 536 -18.06 -31.05 8.77
C LEU A 536 -16.65 -31.30 9.32
N LEU A 537 -16.51 -31.52 10.62
CA LEU A 537 -15.22 -31.88 11.21
C LEU A 537 -14.70 -33.23 10.66
N ALA A 538 -15.55 -34.24 10.49
CA ALA A 538 -15.14 -35.51 9.89
C ALA A 538 -14.63 -35.36 8.45
N ASP A 539 -15.17 -34.40 7.71
CA ASP A 539 -14.76 -34.11 6.33
C ASP A 539 -13.51 -33.23 6.27
N LEU A 540 -13.38 -32.20 7.13
CA LEU A 540 -12.35 -31.16 7.03
C LEU A 540 -11.06 -31.51 7.80
N ASP A 541 -11.20 -32.19 8.97
CA ASP A 541 -10.03 -32.51 9.80
C ASP A 541 -8.95 -33.34 9.06
N PRO A 542 -9.31 -34.35 8.22
CA PRO A 542 -8.30 -35.10 7.46
C PRO A 542 -7.55 -34.30 6.41
N LEU A 543 -8.02 -33.08 6.05
CA LEU A 543 -7.42 -32.26 5.01
C LEU A 543 -6.22 -31.44 5.51
N ILE A 544 -6.07 -31.25 6.81
CA ILE A 544 -4.95 -30.50 7.40
C ILE A 544 -3.93 -31.49 8.01
N PRO A 545 -2.62 -31.39 7.73
CA PRO A 545 -1.99 -30.36 6.89
C PRO A 545 -2.20 -30.59 5.39
N ASP A 546 -2.38 -29.51 4.67
CA ASP A 546 -2.30 -29.44 3.22
C ASP A 546 -0.91 -28.92 2.78
N ASN A 547 -0.54 -29.13 1.52
CA ASN A 547 0.71 -28.59 0.96
C ASN A 547 0.63 -27.09 0.62
N ASP A 548 -0.57 -26.51 0.61
CA ASP A 548 -0.82 -25.11 0.28
C ASP A 548 -1.12 -24.29 1.53
N PHE A 549 -0.39 -23.21 1.72
CA PHE A 549 -0.55 -22.30 2.85
C PHE A 549 -1.96 -21.68 2.94
N SER A 550 -2.52 -21.27 1.79
CA SER A 550 -3.83 -20.62 1.75
C SER A 550 -4.94 -21.58 2.18
N THR A 551 -4.84 -22.82 1.77
CA THR A 551 -5.75 -23.89 2.18
C THR A 551 -5.62 -24.19 3.68
N ASN A 552 -4.40 -24.31 4.20
CA ASN A 552 -4.16 -24.50 5.64
C ASN A 552 -4.70 -23.34 6.47
N TRP A 553 -4.54 -22.10 5.99
CA TRP A 553 -5.08 -20.90 6.64
C TRP A 553 -6.60 -21.03 6.87
N LEU A 554 -7.38 -21.28 5.80
CA LEU A 554 -8.83 -21.41 5.91
C LEU A 554 -9.25 -22.63 6.71
N LEU A 555 -8.59 -23.78 6.53
CA LEU A 555 -8.86 -25.00 7.30
C LEU A 555 -8.64 -24.77 8.79
N GLN A 556 -7.51 -24.18 9.18
CA GLN A 556 -7.22 -23.91 10.58
C GLN A 556 -8.26 -22.98 11.20
N GLU A 557 -8.62 -21.87 10.54
CA GLU A 557 -9.64 -20.94 11.04
C GLU A 557 -11.01 -21.62 11.20
N LEU A 558 -11.41 -22.44 10.23
CA LEU A 558 -12.66 -23.19 10.28
C LEU A 558 -12.64 -24.25 11.40
N LEU A 559 -11.57 -25.04 11.52
CA LEU A 559 -11.45 -26.09 12.54
C LEU A 559 -11.41 -25.51 13.96
N VAL A 560 -10.79 -24.34 14.15
CA VAL A 560 -10.84 -23.60 15.42
C VAL A 560 -12.28 -23.16 15.72
N LYS A 561 -12.99 -22.58 14.75
CA LYS A 561 -14.40 -22.16 14.91
C LYS A 561 -15.33 -23.34 15.18
N LEU A 562 -15.12 -24.49 14.53
CA LEU A 562 -15.88 -25.74 14.71
C LEU A 562 -15.43 -26.53 15.95
N GLN A 563 -14.43 -26.07 16.70
CA GLN A 563 -13.91 -26.69 17.92
C GLN A 563 -13.37 -28.12 17.71
N SER A 564 -12.61 -28.33 16.63
CA SER A 564 -11.94 -29.61 16.39
C SER A 564 -11.04 -30.00 17.55
N SER A 565 -11.11 -31.26 17.97
CA SER A 565 -10.25 -31.80 19.03
C SER A 565 -8.79 -32.02 18.60
N THR A 566 -8.51 -32.03 17.30
CA THR A 566 -7.15 -32.25 16.74
C THR A 566 -6.48 -30.96 16.32
N VAL A 567 -7.20 -29.84 16.24
CA VAL A 567 -6.69 -28.59 15.66
C VAL A 567 -5.51 -28.03 16.43
N LEU A 568 -5.45 -28.18 17.74
CA LEU A 568 -4.33 -27.73 18.57
C LEU A 568 -3.01 -28.36 18.11
N ALA A 569 -2.93 -29.69 18.10
CA ALA A 569 -1.72 -30.41 17.72
C ALA A 569 -1.32 -30.12 16.27
N LYS A 570 -2.27 -30.19 15.34
CA LYS A 570 -2.02 -29.91 13.93
C LYS A 570 -1.56 -28.47 13.66
N SER A 571 -2.10 -27.49 14.38
CA SER A 571 -1.70 -26.09 14.27
C SER A 571 -0.28 -25.84 14.78
N ILE A 572 0.10 -26.52 15.89
CA ILE A 572 1.46 -26.44 16.40
C ILE A 572 2.45 -27.09 15.43
N ASP A 573 2.08 -28.22 14.84
CA ASP A 573 2.91 -28.88 13.82
C ASP A 573 3.11 -28.00 12.59
N LEU A 574 2.06 -27.34 12.08
CA LEU A 574 2.15 -26.35 11.00
C LEU A 574 3.05 -25.18 11.37
N LEU A 575 2.89 -24.64 12.59
CA LEU A 575 3.70 -23.53 13.10
C LEU A 575 5.19 -23.87 13.11
N GLU A 576 5.55 -25.07 13.54
CA GLU A 576 6.95 -25.51 13.63
C GLU A 576 7.56 -25.85 12.27
N GLN A 577 6.76 -26.41 11.34
CA GLN A 577 7.20 -26.84 10.00
C GLN A 577 7.28 -25.68 9.01
N SER A 578 6.57 -24.59 9.26
CA SER A 578 6.55 -23.42 8.36
C SER A 578 7.92 -22.79 8.20
N THR A 579 8.22 -22.40 6.96
CA THR A 579 9.53 -21.88 6.57
C THR A 579 9.64 -20.37 6.55
N THR A 580 8.50 -19.65 6.63
CA THR A 580 8.44 -18.19 6.67
C THR A 580 7.85 -17.69 7.98
N GLN A 581 8.25 -16.49 8.41
CA GLN A 581 7.68 -15.89 9.63
C GLN A 581 6.22 -15.47 9.42
N GLU A 582 5.81 -15.13 8.18
CA GLU A 582 4.44 -14.76 7.85
C GLU A 582 3.49 -15.94 8.05
N GLU A 583 3.84 -17.13 7.56
CA GLU A 583 3.07 -18.35 7.80
C GLU A 583 2.98 -18.64 9.28
N GLN A 584 4.09 -18.55 10.00
CA GLN A 584 4.13 -18.82 11.44
C GLN A 584 3.28 -17.82 12.21
N PHE A 585 3.32 -16.53 11.90
CA PHE A 585 2.46 -15.53 12.53
C PHE A 585 0.98 -15.79 12.25
N GLN A 586 0.62 -16.21 11.04
CA GLN A 586 -0.77 -16.55 10.73
C GLN A 586 -1.26 -17.75 11.54
N TYR A 587 -0.45 -18.83 11.58
CA TYR A 587 -0.82 -20.02 12.36
C TYR A 587 -0.86 -19.72 13.86
N ALA A 588 0.08 -18.95 14.38
CA ALA A 588 0.09 -18.52 15.78
C ALA A 588 -1.13 -17.65 16.12
N LYS A 589 -1.49 -16.70 15.24
CA LYS A 589 -2.68 -15.86 15.41
C LYS A 589 -3.94 -16.70 15.54
N THR A 590 -4.14 -17.66 14.66
CA THR A 590 -5.32 -18.54 14.72
C THR A 590 -5.27 -19.50 15.90
N LEU A 591 -4.09 -20.04 16.22
CA LEU A 591 -3.84 -20.92 17.37
C LEU A 591 -4.15 -20.23 18.70
N SER A 592 -3.89 -18.91 18.83
CA SER A 592 -4.18 -18.15 20.05
C SER A 592 -5.67 -18.08 20.42
N HIS A 593 -6.56 -18.57 19.54
CA HIS A 593 -8.00 -18.69 19.80
C HIS A 593 -8.43 -20.09 20.22
N VAL A 594 -7.54 -21.07 20.31
CA VAL A 594 -7.84 -22.43 20.76
C VAL A 594 -7.83 -22.46 22.28
N SER A 595 -9.01 -22.55 22.90
CA SER A 595 -9.15 -22.48 24.36
C SER A 595 -9.10 -23.81 25.08
N VAL A 596 -9.08 -24.95 24.36
CA VAL A 596 -9.19 -26.30 24.94
C VAL A 596 -8.12 -27.26 24.41
N GLY A 597 -7.81 -28.29 25.17
CA GLY A 597 -6.86 -29.32 24.74
C GLY A 597 -5.39 -29.04 25.09
N TRP A 598 -5.08 -27.92 25.71
CA TRP A 598 -3.71 -27.57 26.13
C TRP A 598 -3.20 -28.47 27.24
N ASP A 599 -2.01 -29.01 27.05
CA ASP A 599 -1.18 -29.68 28.04
C ASP A 599 0.17 -29.01 28.16
N LEU A 600 1.04 -29.45 29.04
CA LEU A 600 2.33 -28.87 29.28
C LEU A 600 3.26 -28.98 28.06
N ASP A 601 3.15 -30.06 27.29
CA ASP A 601 4.00 -30.25 26.10
C ASP A 601 3.62 -29.26 25.00
N SER A 602 2.35 -29.18 24.64
CA SER A 602 1.84 -28.20 23.65
C SER A 602 2.12 -26.76 24.05
N ALA A 603 1.95 -26.43 25.35
CA ALA A 603 2.25 -25.10 25.86
C ALA A 603 3.76 -24.76 25.75
N LYS A 604 4.64 -25.70 26.08
CA LYS A 604 6.11 -25.53 25.92
C LYS A 604 6.52 -25.39 24.46
N ARG A 605 5.92 -26.11 23.54
CA ARG A 605 6.20 -25.96 22.11
C ARG A 605 5.90 -24.53 21.64
N VAL A 606 4.77 -23.97 22.04
CA VAL A 606 4.40 -22.57 21.70
C VAL A 606 5.35 -21.57 22.38
N VAL A 607 5.70 -21.77 23.64
CA VAL A 607 6.68 -20.93 24.35
C VAL A 607 8.04 -20.95 23.65
N ASN A 608 8.50 -22.10 23.18
CA ASN A 608 9.74 -22.22 22.41
C ASN A 608 9.66 -21.47 21.08
N TRP A 609 8.49 -21.53 20.41
CA TRP A 609 8.26 -20.72 19.22
C TRP A 609 8.28 -19.22 19.54
N LEU A 610 7.63 -18.77 20.62
CA LEU A 610 7.67 -17.39 21.07
C LEU A 610 9.10 -16.92 21.32
N GLU A 611 9.96 -17.73 21.95
CA GLU A 611 11.38 -17.38 22.15
C GLU A 611 12.14 -17.24 20.83
N LYS A 612 11.91 -18.15 19.88
CA LYS A 612 12.49 -18.07 18.52
C LYS A 612 11.99 -16.83 17.76
N SER A 613 10.69 -16.58 17.79
CA SER A 613 10.03 -15.52 17.01
C SER A 613 10.29 -14.10 17.53
N ARG A 614 10.85 -13.92 18.72
CA ARG A 614 11.33 -12.62 19.23
C ARG A 614 12.37 -11.95 18.32
N ARG A 615 13.05 -12.75 17.49
CA ARG A 615 14.06 -12.26 16.53
C ARG A 615 13.52 -12.04 15.13
N TYR A 616 12.21 -12.17 14.93
CA TYR A 616 11.61 -11.87 13.64
C TYR A 616 11.67 -10.37 13.39
N THR A 617 11.88 -10.01 12.15
CA THR A 617 12.13 -8.63 11.71
C THR A 617 11.05 -8.16 10.76
N GLY A 618 10.86 -6.85 10.68
CA GLY A 618 9.85 -6.26 9.81
C GLY A 618 9.53 -4.83 10.18
N GLY A 619 8.30 -4.41 9.88
CA GLY A 619 7.78 -3.11 10.27
C GLY A 619 7.50 -3.01 11.79
N LYS A 620 7.15 -1.81 12.24
CA LYS A 620 6.90 -1.52 13.69
C LYS A 620 5.86 -2.42 14.34
N LEU A 621 4.91 -2.97 13.57
CA LEU A 621 3.85 -3.80 14.11
C LEU A 621 4.28 -5.23 14.40
N VAL A 622 5.43 -5.71 13.90
CA VAL A 622 5.94 -7.06 14.19
C VAL A 622 6.14 -7.27 15.68
N GLU A 623 6.85 -6.36 16.35
CA GLU A 623 7.05 -6.44 17.81
C GLU A 623 5.74 -6.33 18.60
N THR A 624 4.86 -5.41 18.18
CA THR A 624 3.56 -5.23 18.82
C THR A 624 2.69 -6.47 18.68
N HIS A 625 2.63 -7.05 17.49
CA HIS A 625 1.87 -8.26 17.22
C HIS A 625 2.43 -9.47 17.98
N TRP A 626 3.76 -9.63 18.01
CA TRP A 626 4.40 -10.66 18.83
C TRP A 626 4.03 -10.52 20.32
N ARG A 627 4.06 -9.30 20.86
CA ARG A 627 3.68 -9.03 22.25
C ARG A 627 2.21 -9.37 22.53
N ASN A 628 1.31 -9.05 21.60
CA ASN A 628 -0.09 -9.41 21.69
C ASN A 628 -0.27 -10.93 21.71
N LEU A 629 0.36 -11.65 20.78
CA LEU A 629 0.32 -13.12 20.74
C LEU A 629 0.83 -13.74 22.03
N LYS A 630 1.96 -13.24 22.58
CA LYS A 630 2.46 -13.72 23.88
C LYS A 630 1.41 -13.58 24.99
N ASN A 631 0.74 -12.43 25.04
CA ASN A 631 -0.29 -12.16 26.04
C ASN A 631 -1.55 -13.04 25.81
N ASP A 632 -1.96 -13.23 24.57
CA ASP A 632 -3.10 -14.06 24.20
C ASP A 632 -2.84 -15.54 24.58
N PHE A 633 -1.67 -16.08 24.25
CA PHE A 633 -1.29 -17.44 24.63
C PHE A 633 -1.22 -17.60 26.15
N GLN A 634 -0.69 -16.62 26.88
CA GLN A 634 -0.68 -16.67 28.33
C GLN A 634 -2.10 -16.66 28.90
N ALA A 635 -3.00 -15.87 28.32
CA ALA A 635 -4.38 -15.71 28.80
C ALA A 635 -5.26 -16.96 28.58
N ILE A 636 -5.02 -17.73 27.50
CA ILE A 636 -5.85 -18.92 27.19
C ILE A 636 -5.44 -20.18 28.00
N LEU A 637 -4.25 -20.20 28.57
CA LEU A 637 -3.76 -21.33 29.35
C LEU A 637 -4.42 -21.36 30.75
N SER A 638 -4.65 -22.57 31.28
CA SER A 638 -5.12 -22.74 32.63
C SER A 638 -4.13 -22.19 33.66
N SER A 639 -4.62 -21.78 34.84
CA SER A 639 -3.77 -21.27 35.91
C SER A 639 -2.64 -22.24 36.28
N SER A 640 -2.90 -23.54 36.29
CA SER A 640 -1.87 -24.56 36.54
C SER A 640 -0.73 -24.50 35.50
N LEU A 641 -1.06 -24.39 34.22
CA LEU A 641 -0.06 -24.30 33.16
C LEU A 641 0.67 -22.96 33.19
N GLN A 642 0.00 -21.86 33.54
CA GLN A 642 0.64 -20.56 33.75
C GLN A 642 1.65 -20.60 34.88
N ASP A 643 1.33 -21.25 36.00
CA ASP A 643 2.24 -21.43 37.13
C ASP A 643 3.46 -22.29 36.77
N GLU A 644 3.25 -23.41 36.04
CA GLU A 644 4.34 -24.27 35.57
C GLU A 644 5.27 -23.58 34.58
N LEU A 645 4.78 -22.60 33.80
CA LEU A 645 5.53 -21.83 32.80
C LEU A 645 5.94 -20.44 33.30
N ALA A 646 5.76 -20.14 34.59
CA ALA A 646 6.03 -18.82 35.15
C ALA A 646 7.43 -18.28 34.83
N GLY A 647 8.46 -19.12 34.94
CA GLY A 647 9.84 -18.77 34.61
C GLY A 647 10.04 -18.50 33.10
N ASP A 648 9.30 -19.18 32.25
CA ASP A 648 9.36 -18.97 30.80
C ASP A 648 8.72 -17.64 30.42
N TRP A 649 7.56 -17.29 30.99
CA TRP A 649 6.90 -16.00 30.79
C TRP A 649 7.73 -14.84 31.29
N GLU A 650 8.43 -15.00 32.42
CA GLU A 650 9.36 -14.01 32.93
C GLU A 650 10.53 -13.81 31.95
N ARG A 651 11.15 -14.87 31.46
CA ARG A 651 12.21 -14.83 30.43
C ARG A 651 11.77 -14.14 29.17
N LEU A 652 10.58 -14.47 28.65
CA LEU A 652 9.98 -13.84 27.47
C LEU A 652 9.68 -12.34 27.66
N SER A 653 9.56 -11.87 28.88
CA SER A 653 9.29 -10.47 29.20
C SER A 653 10.55 -9.63 29.38
N GLN A 654 11.72 -10.25 29.51
CA GLN A 654 13.00 -9.57 29.59
C GLN A 654 13.46 -9.10 28.20
N PRO A 655 14.20 -8.01 28.08
CA PRO A 655 14.82 -7.62 26.81
C PRO A 655 15.65 -8.79 26.23
N LEU A 656 15.67 -8.89 24.90
CA LEU A 656 16.64 -9.80 24.27
C LEU A 656 18.04 -9.41 24.70
N PRO A 657 18.92 -10.37 25.09
CA PRO A 657 20.32 -10.07 25.27
C PRO A 657 20.84 -9.48 23.95
N GLU A 658 21.61 -8.39 24.07
CA GLU A 658 22.32 -7.85 22.91
C GLU A 658 23.08 -9.01 22.28
N THR A 659 22.71 -9.37 21.06
CA THR A 659 23.50 -10.35 20.32
C THR A 659 24.86 -9.72 20.13
N MET A 660 25.88 -10.27 20.79
CA MET A 660 27.26 -10.00 20.40
C MET A 660 27.30 -10.20 18.88
N GLU A 661 27.68 -9.16 18.16
CA GLU A 661 27.94 -9.26 16.74
C GLU A 661 28.68 -10.57 16.52
N SER A 662 28.09 -11.46 15.71
CA SER A 662 28.82 -12.66 15.30
C SER A 662 29.99 -12.15 14.47
N THR A 663 31.11 -11.89 15.10
CA THR A 663 32.39 -11.67 14.44
C THR A 663 32.74 -13.01 13.78
N GLN A 664 32.16 -13.27 12.62
CA GLN A 664 32.69 -14.30 11.74
C GLN A 664 34.17 -13.95 11.53
N PRO A 665 35.08 -14.93 11.62
CA PRO A 665 36.49 -14.65 11.39
C PRO A 665 36.62 -14.01 9.99
N ILE A 666 37.34 -12.88 9.94
CA ILE A 666 37.60 -12.16 8.70
C ILE A 666 38.26 -13.16 7.72
N ARG A 667 37.51 -13.52 6.67
CA ARG A 667 38.04 -14.40 5.64
C ARG A 667 38.98 -13.59 4.74
N PRO A 668 40.13 -14.16 4.32
CA PRO A 668 41.01 -13.49 3.37
C PRO A 668 40.30 -13.34 2.02
N VAL A 669 40.62 -12.26 1.33
CA VAL A 669 40.15 -12.08 -0.07
C VAL A 669 40.74 -13.20 -0.93
N VAL A 670 39.88 -13.93 -1.62
CA VAL A 670 40.26 -15.01 -2.55
C VAL A 670 40.60 -14.39 -3.91
N LYS A 671 39.73 -13.56 -4.43
CA LYS A 671 39.87 -12.89 -5.71
C LYS A 671 38.88 -11.72 -5.78
N LYS A 672 39.27 -10.64 -6.43
CA LYS A 672 38.33 -9.61 -6.84
C LYS A 672 37.59 -10.11 -8.09
N TRP A 673 36.34 -10.53 -7.88
CA TRP A 673 35.53 -11.15 -8.93
C TRP A 673 34.91 -10.11 -9.85
N THR A 674 34.90 -10.45 -11.16
CA THR A 674 34.17 -9.67 -12.18
C THR A 674 33.01 -10.49 -12.74
N LEU A 675 32.07 -9.81 -13.42
CA LEU A 675 30.92 -10.48 -14.03
C LEU A 675 31.39 -11.53 -15.06
N GLU A 676 32.39 -11.19 -15.87
CA GLU A 676 32.96 -12.07 -16.91
C GLU A 676 33.53 -13.37 -16.36
N ASP A 677 34.05 -13.35 -15.13
CA ASP A 677 34.62 -14.53 -14.47
C ASP A 677 33.57 -15.64 -14.21
N LEU A 678 32.31 -15.29 -14.04
CA LEU A 678 31.28 -16.14 -13.45
C LEU A 678 29.98 -16.24 -14.27
N VAL A 679 29.74 -15.28 -15.19
CA VAL A 679 28.44 -15.12 -15.85
C VAL A 679 28.04 -16.34 -16.67
N GLU A 680 28.98 -17.01 -17.29
CA GLU A 680 28.69 -18.20 -18.10
C GLU A 680 28.17 -19.35 -17.24
N ASP A 681 28.81 -19.59 -16.09
CA ASP A 681 28.41 -20.65 -15.18
C ASP A 681 27.08 -20.29 -14.47
N ALA A 682 26.95 -19.05 -13.97
CA ALA A 682 25.75 -18.59 -13.30
C ALA A 682 24.51 -18.65 -14.22
N SER A 683 24.68 -18.36 -15.51
CA SER A 683 23.62 -18.44 -16.51
C SER A 683 23.13 -19.86 -16.79
N LYS A 684 24.04 -20.82 -16.75
CA LYS A 684 23.78 -22.25 -17.02
C LYS A 684 23.35 -23.04 -15.78
N LEU A 685 23.50 -22.44 -14.59
CA LEU A 685 23.26 -23.11 -13.32
C LEU A 685 21.77 -23.41 -13.14
N LEU A 686 21.43 -24.67 -12.82
CA LEU A 686 20.08 -25.07 -12.44
C LEU A 686 19.97 -25.14 -10.90
N PRO A 687 18.82 -24.77 -10.31
CA PRO A 687 18.65 -24.73 -8.85
C PRO A 687 19.01 -26.03 -8.12
N ASN A 688 18.67 -27.17 -8.70
CA ASN A 688 18.87 -28.50 -8.08
C ASN A 688 20.28 -29.09 -8.26
N GLN A 689 21.23 -28.36 -8.84
CA GLN A 689 22.60 -28.87 -9.07
C GLN A 689 23.52 -28.73 -7.85
N ARG A 690 23.07 -28.01 -6.80
CA ARG A 690 23.87 -27.71 -5.60
C ARG A 690 23.03 -27.88 -4.34
N THR A 691 23.67 -28.11 -3.21
CA THR A 691 22.95 -28.32 -1.97
C THR A 691 22.58 -26.99 -1.30
N LYS A 692 21.41 -26.98 -0.67
CA LYS A 692 20.92 -25.82 0.09
C LYS A 692 21.92 -25.41 1.18
N GLU A 693 22.51 -26.38 1.87
CA GLU A 693 23.44 -26.14 2.98
C GLU A 693 24.74 -25.44 2.51
N GLN A 694 25.19 -25.72 1.29
CA GLN A 694 26.36 -25.04 0.70
C GLN A 694 26.03 -23.58 0.41
N GLY A 695 24.87 -23.33 -0.22
CA GLY A 695 24.38 -21.99 -0.48
C GLY A 695 24.17 -21.17 0.79
N GLU A 696 23.62 -21.78 1.83
CA GLU A 696 23.42 -21.12 3.13
C GLU A 696 24.74 -20.74 3.82
N ARG A 697 25.77 -21.57 3.70
CA ARG A 697 27.11 -21.23 4.19
C ARG A 697 27.72 -20.08 3.40
N ALA A 698 27.57 -20.04 2.11
CA ALA A 698 28.06 -18.96 1.25
C ALA A 698 27.30 -17.64 1.55
N LEU A 699 25.98 -17.69 1.73
CA LEU A 699 25.14 -16.56 2.12
C LEU A 699 25.57 -15.94 3.45
N ALA A 700 25.88 -16.78 4.44
CA ALA A 700 26.39 -16.35 5.74
C ALA A 700 27.79 -15.78 5.64
N ALA A 701 28.70 -16.41 4.85
CA ALA A 701 30.08 -15.97 4.69
C ALA A 701 30.19 -14.61 3.97
N ALA A 702 29.24 -14.29 3.09
CA ALA A 702 29.12 -13.00 2.41
C ALA A 702 28.34 -11.94 3.22
N ASN A 703 27.92 -12.24 4.47
CA ASN A 703 27.14 -11.36 5.34
C ASN A 703 25.83 -10.81 4.74
N CYS A 704 25.24 -11.50 3.77
CA CYS A 704 24.02 -11.02 3.09
C CYS A 704 22.86 -10.77 4.06
N LEU A 705 22.73 -11.61 5.11
CA LEU A 705 21.65 -11.54 6.09
C LEU A 705 21.70 -10.32 7.01
N THR A 706 22.78 -9.56 7.03
CA THR A 706 22.85 -8.28 7.74
C THR A 706 21.85 -7.27 7.16
N CYS A 707 21.66 -7.28 5.84
CA CYS A 707 20.80 -6.35 5.14
C CYS A 707 19.57 -7.02 4.49
N HIS A 708 19.69 -8.28 4.07
CA HIS A 708 18.64 -8.98 3.34
C HIS A 708 17.99 -10.05 4.20
N ARG A 709 16.72 -10.29 3.90
CA ARG A 709 15.97 -11.42 4.42
C ARG A 709 15.94 -12.57 3.41
N ILE A 710 16.01 -13.81 3.92
CA ILE A 710 15.66 -15.03 3.20
C ILE A 710 14.90 -15.99 4.16
N GLY A 711 13.67 -16.32 3.84
CA GLY A 711 12.78 -17.07 4.73
C GLY A 711 12.58 -16.34 6.07
N GLN A 712 13.00 -16.97 7.16
CA GLN A 712 12.87 -16.45 8.54
C GLN A 712 14.13 -15.74 9.05
N ARG A 713 15.19 -15.59 8.24
CA ARG A 713 16.49 -15.09 8.68
C ARG A 713 16.84 -13.81 7.96
N GLY A 714 17.58 -12.93 8.68
CA GLY A 714 18.08 -11.67 8.13
C GLY A 714 17.21 -10.47 8.47
N SER A 715 17.42 -9.36 7.76
CA SER A 715 16.77 -8.07 8.00
C SER A 715 16.07 -7.55 6.75
N PHE A 716 15.28 -6.46 6.91
CA PHE A 716 14.55 -5.78 5.83
C PHE A 716 15.21 -4.47 5.39
N ILE A 717 16.51 -4.30 5.63
CA ILE A 717 17.26 -3.11 5.18
C ILE A 717 17.34 -3.10 3.65
N GLY A 718 17.67 -4.25 3.08
CA GLY A 718 17.67 -4.49 1.64
C GLY A 718 16.44 -5.28 1.16
N PRO A 719 16.34 -5.56 -0.14
CA PRO A 719 15.27 -6.38 -0.70
C PRO A 719 15.18 -7.78 -0.07
N ASP A 720 13.96 -8.29 0.07
CA ASP A 720 13.73 -9.70 0.45
C ASP A 720 14.18 -10.63 -0.69
N LEU A 721 15.03 -11.59 -0.36
CA LEU A 721 15.61 -12.57 -1.27
C LEU A 721 14.86 -13.90 -1.29
N THR A 722 13.80 -14.09 -0.47
CA THR A 722 13.11 -15.38 -0.29
C THR A 722 12.63 -15.98 -1.61
N HIS A 723 12.17 -15.15 -2.52
CA HIS A 723 11.67 -15.58 -3.84
C HIS A 723 12.35 -14.82 -5.00
N VAL A 724 13.55 -14.33 -4.77
CA VAL A 724 14.25 -13.51 -5.76
C VAL A 724 14.50 -14.26 -7.09
N GLY A 725 14.69 -15.56 -7.04
CA GLY A 725 14.89 -16.41 -8.23
C GLY A 725 13.66 -16.52 -9.16
N LYS A 726 12.44 -16.12 -8.69
CA LYS A 726 11.26 -15.99 -9.55
C LYS A 726 11.29 -14.72 -10.42
N ARG A 727 12.11 -13.73 -10.07
CA ARG A 727 12.20 -12.43 -10.73
C ARG A 727 13.51 -12.24 -11.50
N LEU A 728 14.60 -12.80 -10.99
CA LEU A 728 15.95 -12.63 -11.52
C LEU A 728 16.55 -14.00 -11.87
N ASP A 729 17.10 -14.12 -13.05
CA ASP A 729 17.89 -15.29 -13.44
C ASP A 729 19.29 -15.27 -12.82
N GLY A 730 20.07 -16.31 -13.04
CA GLY A 730 21.40 -16.45 -12.45
C GLY A 730 22.37 -15.34 -12.87
N ARG A 731 22.25 -14.81 -14.09
CA ARG A 731 23.05 -13.69 -14.59
C ARG A 731 22.68 -12.40 -13.86
N ALA A 732 21.38 -12.07 -13.79
CA ALA A 732 20.90 -10.85 -13.16
C ALA A 732 21.19 -10.84 -11.65
N LEU A 733 21.11 -12.01 -10.98
CA LEU A 733 21.51 -12.15 -9.57
C LEU A 733 23.00 -11.87 -9.39
N LEU A 734 23.84 -12.49 -10.23
CA LEU A 734 25.29 -12.28 -10.15
C LEU A 734 25.67 -10.82 -10.41
N GLU A 735 25.05 -10.17 -11.40
CA GLU A 735 25.26 -8.77 -11.73
C GLU A 735 24.90 -7.85 -10.56
N SER A 736 23.77 -8.11 -9.92
CA SER A 736 23.32 -7.35 -8.74
C SER A 736 24.24 -7.50 -7.52
N ILE A 737 24.97 -8.59 -7.42
CA ILE A 737 25.92 -8.85 -6.32
C ILE A 737 27.29 -8.26 -6.61
N ILE A 738 27.79 -8.35 -7.83
CA ILE A 738 29.13 -7.88 -8.22
C ILE A 738 29.15 -6.38 -8.47
N ASP A 739 28.11 -5.84 -9.12
CA ASP A 739 27.95 -4.40 -9.38
C ASP A 739 26.62 -3.89 -8.82
N PRO A 740 26.50 -3.79 -7.49
CA PRO A 740 25.24 -3.45 -6.82
C PRO A 740 24.77 -2.01 -7.11
N SER A 741 25.64 -1.17 -7.65
CA SER A 741 25.31 0.22 -8.01
C SER A 741 24.82 0.38 -9.45
N ARG A 742 24.88 -0.66 -10.28
CA ARG A 742 24.48 -0.60 -11.68
C ARG A 742 22.98 -0.33 -11.85
N GLN A 743 22.16 -0.98 -11.03
CA GLN A 743 20.72 -0.79 -11.03
C GLN A 743 20.21 -0.87 -9.59
N VAL A 744 19.90 0.29 -9.01
CA VAL A 744 19.41 0.41 -7.62
C VAL A 744 18.01 0.98 -7.66
N ASP A 745 17.08 0.34 -6.96
CA ASP A 745 15.77 0.95 -6.71
C ASP A 745 15.97 2.21 -5.84
N PRO A 746 15.48 3.37 -6.26
CA PRO A 746 15.67 4.65 -5.57
C PRO A 746 15.31 4.65 -4.10
N LYS A 747 14.35 3.79 -3.68
CA LYS A 747 13.96 3.67 -2.26
C LYS A 747 15.10 3.22 -1.34
N TYR A 748 16.16 2.61 -1.89
CA TYR A 748 17.36 2.20 -1.15
C TYR A 748 18.51 3.22 -1.25
N LEU A 749 18.41 4.23 -2.14
CA LEU A 749 19.46 5.24 -2.28
C LEU A 749 19.43 6.22 -1.11
N ASN A 750 20.62 6.60 -0.65
CA ASN A 750 20.77 7.71 0.28
C ASN A 750 20.67 9.04 -0.47
N THR A 751 20.19 10.08 0.22
CA THR A 751 20.30 11.47 -0.23
C THR A 751 21.38 12.17 0.58
N ASN A 752 22.20 12.97 -0.09
CA ASN A 752 23.25 13.79 0.53
C ASN A 752 22.70 15.20 0.75
N TYR A 753 22.62 15.64 1.99
CA TYR A 753 22.15 16.96 2.39
C TYR A 753 23.35 17.80 2.81
N LEU A 754 23.65 18.87 2.09
CA LEU A 754 24.60 19.90 2.51
C LEU A 754 23.86 20.89 3.40
N MET A 755 24.32 21.04 4.61
CA MET A 755 23.74 21.97 5.59
C MET A 755 24.41 23.32 5.51
N SER A 756 23.71 24.39 5.86
CA SER A 756 24.21 25.78 5.87
C SER A 756 25.43 26.00 6.77
N ASP A 757 25.67 25.10 7.73
CA ASP A 757 26.88 25.09 8.56
C ASP A 757 28.05 24.30 7.94
N GLY A 758 27.89 23.79 6.73
CA GLY A 758 28.89 23.01 5.98
C GLY A 758 28.91 21.51 6.32
N ARG A 759 28.08 21.03 7.24
CA ARG A 759 27.95 19.58 7.50
C ARG A 759 27.29 18.89 6.31
N LEU A 760 27.76 17.67 6.03
CA LEU A 760 27.10 16.77 5.09
C LEU A 760 26.35 15.68 5.86
N VAL A 761 25.05 15.60 5.69
CA VAL A 761 24.22 14.50 6.22
C VAL A 761 23.84 13.61 5.05
N SER A 762 24.25 12.33 5.11
CA SER A 762 23.93 11.35 4.07
C SER A 762 23.08 10.24 4.68
N GLY A 763 21.96 9.95 4.06
CA GLY A 763 21.07 8.89 4.54
C GLY A 763 19.75 8.84 3.79
N ARG A 764 18.89 7.93 4.21
CA ARG A 764 17.55 7.75 3.64
C ARG A 764 16.55 8.60 4.44
N THR A 765 15.73 9.39 3.74
CA THR A 765 14.65 10.14 4.39
C THR A 765 13.55 9.18 4.83
N VAL A 766 13.36 9.04 6.14
CA VAL A 766 12.35 8.17 6.75
C VAL A 766 11.20 8.93 7.42
N GLY A 767 11.31 10.25 7.51
CA GLY A 767 10.27 11.11 8.05
C GLY A 767 10.33 12.52 7.47
N VAL A 768 9.17 13.08 7.18
CA VAL A 768 9.02 14.45 6.66
C VAL A 768 7.99 15.18 7.50
N SER A 769 8.36 16.36 8.00
CA SER A 769 7.45 17.31 8.65
C SER A 769 7.53 18.68 7.97
N LYS A 770 6.69 19.62 8.41
CA LYS A 770 6.68 20.98 7.86
C LYS A 770 8.09 21.63 7.85
N ASN A 771 8.82 21.48 8.95
CA ASN A 771 10.09 22.17 9.17
C ASN A 771 11.30 21.22 9.19
N GLN A 772 11.11 19.90 9.27
CA GLN A 772 12.20 18.95 9.53
C GLN A 772 12.11 17.72 8.63
N LEU A 773 13.30 17.15 8.34
CA LEU A 773 13.45 15.82 7.78
C LEU A 773 14.11 14.92 8.85
N THR A 774 13.62 13.69 8.93
CA THR A 774 14.28 12.62 9.69
C THR A 774 15.05 11.74 8.71
N ILE A 775 16.35 11.74 8.83
CA ILE A 775 17.27 11.02 7.97
C ILE A 775 17.81 9.80 8.71
N GLU A 776 17.60 8.62 8.18
CA GLU A 776 18.23 7.39 8.64
C GLU A 776 19.67 7.35 8.08
N VAL A 777 20.63 7.66 8.94
CA VAL A 777 22.06 7.76 8.55
C VAL A 777 22.78 6.41 8.62
N ASP A 778 22.21 5.46 9.32
CA ASP A 778 22.71 4.07 9.41
C ASP A 778 21.51 3.12 9.52
N SER A 779 21.20 2.45 8.43
CA SER A 779 20.09 1.49 8.36
C SER A 779 20.36 0.20 9.15
N THR A 780 21.62 -0.12 9.48
CA THR A 780 21.95 -1.33 10.24
C THR A 780 21.64 -1.18 11.72
N THR A 781 21.80 0.02 12.25
CA THR A 781 21.48 0.37 13.64
C THR A 781 20.14 1.10 13.80
N GLY A 782 19.53 1.53 12.72
CA GLY A 782 18.33 2.37 12.72
C GLY A 782 18.58 3.80 13.25
N ASN A 783 19.84 4.24 13.29
CA ASN A 783 20.18 5.58 13.75
C ASN A 783 19.63 6.65 12.82
N THR A 784 18.95 7.62 13.39
CA THR A 784 18.36 8.73 12.65
C THR A 784 18.90 10.08 13.15
N VAL A 785 18.97 11.04 12.22
CA VAL A 785 19.27 12.44 12.50
C VAL A 785 18.11 13.28 12.02
N VAL A 786 17.64 14.20 12.84
CA VAL A 786 16.64 15.19 12.45
C VAL A 786 17.37 16.45 11.96
N ILE A 787 17.06 16.91 10.76
CA ILE A 787 17.61 18.14 10.18
C ILE A 787 16.50 19.14 9.89
N ASP A 788 16.75 20.41 10.14
CA ASP A 788 15.81 21.49 9.81
C ASP A 788 15.89 21.80 8.33
N ARG A 789 14.75 21.86 7.66
CA ARG A 789 14.67 22.09 6.21
C ARG A 789 15.24 23.42 5.80
N VAL A 790 15.12 24.44 6.63
CA VAL A 790 15.67 25.80 6.40
C VAL A 790 17.21 25.82 6.43
N GLU A 791 17.82 24.83 7.05
CA GLU A 791 19.28 24.70 7.12
C GLU A 791 19.87 23.87 5.97
N ILE A 792 19.05 23.33 5.08
CA ILE A 792 19.51 22.58 3.92
C ILE A 792 19.90 23.58 2.81
N GLU A 793 21.18 23.65 2.50
CA GLU A 793 21.70 24.47 1.40
C GLU A 793 21.55 23.76 0.05
N ALA A 794 21.78 22.45 0.02
CA ALA A 794 21.61 21.62 -1.17
C ALA A 794 21.27 20.19 -0.79
N SER A 795 20.51 19.50 -1.66
CA SER A 795 20.24 18.06 -1.55
C SER A 795 20.51 17.39 -2.88
N VAL A 796 21.27 16.29 -2.85
CA VAL A 796 21.62 15.55 -4.07
C VAL A 796 21.34 14.07 -3.83
N PRO A 797 20.46 13.42 -4.63
CA PRO A 797 20.27 11.97 -4.57
C PRO A 797 21.59 11.25 -4.79
N GLY A 798 21.87 10.25 -3.98
CA GLY A 798 23.01 9.36 -4.17
C GLY A 798 22.80 8.47 -5.39
N THR A 799 23.89 8.07 -6.01
CA THR A 799 23.88 7.14 -7.16
C THR A 799 24.46 5.77 -6.79
N ARG A 800 24.98 5.62 -5.58
CA ARG A 800 25.57 4.37 -5.11
C ARG A 800 24.61 3.58 -4.24
N SER A 801 24.60 2.29 -4.48
CA SER A 801 23.91 1.34 -3.61
C SER A 801 24.47 1.37 -2.19
N PRO A 802 23.64 1.29 -1.14
CA PRO A 802 24.11 1.01 0.22
C PRO A 802 24.67 -0.41 0.37
N MET A 803 24.41 -1.33 -0.57
CA MET A 803 25.03 -2.64 -0.61
C MET A 803 26.52 -2.47 -0.98
N PRO A 804 27.46 -2.91 -0.13
CA PRO A 804 28.89 -2.76 -0.39
C PRO A 804 29.36 -3.57 -1.61
N ASP A 805 30.30 -3.02 -2.33
CA ASP A 805 31.03 -3.76 -3.38
C ASP A 805 31.94 -4.82 -2.75
N GLY A 806 32.20 -5.91 -3.49
CA GLY A 806 33.20 -6.92 -3.10
C GLY A 806 32.78 -7.88 -1.99
N LEU A 807 31.52 -7.94 -1.62
CA LEU A 807 31.02 -8.89 -0.60
C LEU A 807 31.38 -10.35 -0.89
N VAL A 808 31.48 -10.71 -2.16
CA VAL A 808 31.81 -12.08 -2.61
C VAL A 808 33.31 -12.28 -2.85
N ASP A 809 34.15 -11.27 -2.69
CA ASP A 809 35.60 -11.40 -2.94
C ASP A 809 36.30 -12.34 -1.98
N THR A 810 35.68 -12.62 -0.82
CA THR A 810 36.14 -13.59 0.18
C THR A 810 35.64 -15.02 -0.07
N LEU A 811 34.80 -15.21 -1.10
CA LEU A 811 34.27 -16.51 -1.48
C LEU A 811 35.08 -17.11 -2.63
N THR A 812 35.15 -18.43 -2.65
CA THR A 812 35.64 -19.17 -3.81
C THR A 812 34.59 -19.16 -4.94
N ARG A 813 35.02 -19.48 -6.20
CA ARG A 813 34.11 -19.64 -7.34
C ARG A 813 32.96 -20.58 -7.01
N GLU A 814 33.23 -21.72 -6.40
CA GLU A 814 32.23 -22.72 -6.05
C GLU A 814 31.21 -22.18 -5.02
N GLU A 815 31.69 -21.47 -3.99
CA GLU A 815 30.81 -20.84 -3.00
C GLU A 815 29.89 -19.76 -3.62
N ILE A 816 30.37 -18.99 -4.61
CA ILE A 816 29.53 -18.00 -5.30
C ILE A 816 28.44 -18.72 -6.13
N LEU A 817 28.80 -19.80 -6.81
CA LEU A 817 27.83 -20.58 -7.57
C LEU A 817 26.81 -21.29 -6.64
N ASP A 818 27.24 -21.73 -5.44
CA ASP A 818 26.34 -22.27 -4.41
C ASP A 818 25.35 -21.21 -3.92
N LEU A 819 25.82 -19.96 -3.73
CA LEU A 819 24.98 -18.81 -3.38
C LEU A 819 23.93 -18.50 -4.46
N ILE A 820 24.38 -18.43 -5.72
CA ILE A 820 23.45 -18.17 -6.84
C ILE A 820 22.41 -19.29 -6.97
N ALA A 821 22.81 -20.56 -6.80
CA ALA A 821 21.87 -21.68 -6.81
C ALA A 821 20.81 -21.57 -5.70
N LEU A 822 21.23 -21.21 -4.49
CA LEU A 822 20.33 -20.98 -3.35
C LEU A 822 19.31 -19.86 -3.66
N LEU A 823 19.77 -18.74 -4.22
CA LEU A 823 18.93 -17.58 -4.52
C LEU A 823 17.96 -17.84 -5.69
N ARG A 824 18.25 -18.79 -6.55
CA ARG A 824 17.35 -19.20 -7.64
C ARG A 824 16.23 -20.15 -7.17
N GLY A 825 16.33 -20.76 -6.02
CA GLY A 825 15.34 -21.62 -5.37
C GLY A 825 15.49 -23.10 -5.73
#